data_fd4c5143ed4e713759ed12edbc4e258f
#
_entry.id   fd4c5143ed4e713759ed12edbc4e258f
#
_cell.length_a   1.000
_cell.length_b   1.000
_cell.length_c   1.000
_cell.angle_alpha   90.00
_cell.angle_beta   90.00
_cell.angle_gamma   90.00
#
_symmetry.space_group_name_H-M   'P 1'
#
loop_
_entity.id
_entity.type
_entity.pdbx_description
1 polymer ?
#
loop_
_entity_poly.entity_id
_entity_poly.type
_entity_poly.pdbx_seq_one_letter_code
_entity_poly.pdbx_strand_id
1 'polypeptide(L)'
;MTDFESPFYKIEDDMLIEQPEAKNMKNSDHDTVMQELARYVEDKITQDFAFTRVAVPPQADDDERPSTSILVSSQWESKEKLLIISTNASGSYLGIWSRSLCFSEGLSKGTMIPYISKAMKNDYGVIILRPNTNSVLNSDGKKVPIVGSETPEIHALCVWENVITQAENLKSISFISYGNGATLCHDLFLKSTLDPRFDIVTAIACIEASAVAEKDDSDDIKQRLLDISVNFECSKYCPRGSHMQYRDKRLGCSSLSMGLPMGQTEVVNVAVSAYMALDPVFDFLNVAQKNKDGSTVKTFVDKFARKCKVDLEMSVIKKSPDDLEDEVQPPPTTPEKKQGFFASVFGGGNSMPAKPSEKPRDLNIDDFALLKVVGKGAFGKVLLVKKKQGANAGSIYAMKVLKKSDVIAKGQVEHTNAEQAILREVKHPFIVGLRFSFQSIDKLYLITDYYSGGNLFAHLRSSKRFSEFRAKFYAAELILALQHLHDNDIIYRDLKLENILMEHTGHIVLTDFGLSKPDIDKSGGASTFCGTAEYIAPELLMYKKYGAAVDWWSFGILLYEMMNGKTPFLDSNKKLMYYRITHSRPEYNQKIYSPASQACIDGLLTVNEKERLGANGAEEIKQTEFFSEIDFSQLLQKKVRPPFVPEGSDVSTKYVSKSLAAKDPNRDSSVVPSNVKDPKLQKEMQTAFKGFNYQEDS
;
A
#
# COMPACT_ATOMS: atom_id res chain seq x y z
N MET A 1 -38.14 -14.50 -6.73
CA MET A 1 -36.70 -14.34 -6.97
C MET A 1 -36.48 -12.86 -7.19
N THR A 2 -35.69 -12.21 -6.34
CA THR A 2 -35.27 -10.83 -6.61
C THR A 2 -34.26 -10.89 -7.73
N ASP A 3 -34.62 -10.40 -8.92
CA ASP A 3 -33.71 -10.33 -10.03
C ASP A 3 -32.67 -9.22 -9.75
N PHE A 4 -31.42 -9.48 -10.14
CA PHE A 4 -30.39 -8.45 -10.12
C PHE A 4 -30.67 -7.48 -11.25
N GLU A 5 -31.12 -6.28 -10.90
CA GLU A 5 -31.48 -5.25 -11.87
C GLU A 5 -30.35 -4.25 -12.01
N SER A 6 -29.48 -4.46 -12.99
CA SER A 6 -28.46 -3.47 -13.37
C SER A 6 -28.41 -3.32 -14.89
N PRO A 7 -28.36 -2.09 -15.43
CA PRO A 7 -28.18 -1.90 -16.88
C PRO A 7 -26.78 -2.30 -17.35
N PHE A 8 -25.82 -2.44 -16.43
CA PHE A 8 -24.40 -2.67 -16.75
C PHE A 8 -23.97 -4.13 -16.64
N TYR A 9 -24.63 -4.91 -15.77
CA TYR A 9 -24.30 -6.31 -15.51
C TYR A 9 -25.55 -7.14 -15.31
N LYS A 10 -25.47 -8.42 -15.67
CA LYS A 10 -26.47 -9.44 -15.31
C LYS A 10 -25.76 -10.61 -14.63
N ILE A 11 -26.51 -11.38 -13.84
CA ILE A 11 -26.00 -12.58 -13.20
C ILE A 11 -26.47 -13.79 -14.01
N GLU A 12 -25.50 -14.58 -14.50
CA GLU A 12 -25.74 -15.88 -15.16
C GLU A 12 -24.76 -16.89 -14.59
N ASP A 13 -25.25 -18.07 -14.19
CA ASP A 13 -24.42 -19.16 -13.67
C ASP A 13 -23.38 -18.72 -12.63
N ASP A 14 -23.82 -17.93 -11.62
CA ASP A 14 -22.97 -17.39 -10.54
C ASP A 14 -22.01 -16.26 -10.96
N MET A 15 -21.93 -15.91 -12.25
CA MET A 15 -21.03 -14.89 -12.80
C MET A 15 -21.76 -13.58 -13.09
N LEU A 16 -21.08 -12.46 -12.86
CA LEU A 16 -21.50 -11.14 -13.33
C LEU A 16 -21.04 -10.96 -14.77
N ILE A 17 -21.99 -10.96 -15.71
CA ILE A 17 -21.76 -10.81 -17.14
C ILE A 17 -21.96 -9.36 -17.52
N GLU A 18 -20.91 -8.76 -18.11
CA GLU A 18 -20.91 -7.38 -18.58
C GLU A 18 -21.89 -7.19 -19.74
N GLN A 19 -22.74 -6.15 -19.63
CA GLN A 19 -23.67 -5.74 -20.68
C GLN A 19 -23.02 -4.68 -21.59
N PRO A 20 -23.52 -4.45 -22.83
CA PRO A 20 -22.95 -3.47 -23.76
C PRO A 20 -22.83 -2.05 -23.17
N GLU A 21 -23.76 -1.66 -22.31
CA GLU A 21 -23.84 -0.37 -21.63
C GLU A 21 -22.68 -0.13 -20.64
N ALA A 22 -22.07 -1.18 -20.13
CA ALA A 22 -20.95 -1.10 -19.18
C ALA A 22 -19.70 -0.44 -19.81
N LYS A 23 -19.54 -0.47 -21.13
CA LYS A 23 -18.44 0.21 -21.83
C LYS A 23 -18.43 1.73 -21.64
N ASN A 24 -19.57 2.32 -21.29
CA ASN A 24 -19.75 3.76 -21.07
C ASN A 24 -19.96 4.09 -19.59
N MET A 25 -19.69 3.15 -18.68
CA MET A 25 -19.93 3.28 -17.25
C MET A 25 -19.04 4.36 -16.63
N LYS A 26 -19.63 5.26 -15.84
CA LYS A 26 -18.92 6.30 -15.09
C LYS A 26 -18.56 5.78 -13.69
N ASN A 27 -17.65 6.46 -13.02
CA ASN A 27 -17.27 6.09 -11.63
C ASN A 27 -18.48 6.07 -10.68
N SER A 28 -19.46 6.96 -10.85
CA SER A 28 -20.72 6.96 -10.07
C SER A 28 -21.54 5.70 -10.27
N ASP A 29 -21.49 5.11 -11.46
CA ASP A 29 -22.28 3.95 -11.82
C ASP A 29 -21.71 2.68 -11.16
N HIS A 30 -20.39 2.63 -10.93
CA HIS A 30 -19.73 1.54 -10.18
C HIS A 30 -20.24 1.43 -8.75
N ASP A 31 -20.43 2.56 -8.06
CA ASP A 31 -20.99 2.56 -6.70
C ASP A 31 -22.45 2.10 -6.70
N THR A 32 -23.25 2.50 -7.70
CA THR A 32 -24.64 2.06 -7.88
C THR A 32 -24.69 0.55 -8.11
N VAL A 33 -23.90 0.02 -9.04
CA VAL A 33 -23.82 -1.44 -9.32
C VAL A 33 -23.43 -2.21 -8.05
N MET A 34 -22.50 -1.66 -7.26
CA MET A 34 -22.08 -2.32 -6.01
C MET A 34 -23.18 -2.31 -4.94
N GLN A 35 -23.97 -1.25 -4.85
CA GLN A 35 -25.12 -1.21 -3.95
C GLN A 35 -26.21 -2.19 -4.37
N GLU A 36 -26.48 -2.31 -5.67
CA GLU A 36 -27.42 -3.28 -6.23
C GLU A 36 -26.95 -4.72 -6.00
N LEU A 37 -25.66 -4.99 -6.23
CA LEU A 37 -25.07 -6.29 -5.95
C LEU A 37 -25.15 -6.65 -4.46
N ALA A 38 -24.88 -5.69 -3.58
CA ALA A 38 -24.98 -5.90 -2.14
C ALA A 38 -26.41 -6.22 -1.72
N ARG A 39 -27.39 -5.49 -2.25
CA ARG A 39 -28.80 -5.77 -2.03
C ARG A 39 -29.18 -7.17 -2.52
N TYR A 40 -28.80 -7.51 -3.73
CA TYR A 40 -29.06 -8.85 -4.29
C TYR A 40 -28.47 -9.97 -3.41
N VAL A 41 -27.20 -9.83 -2.97
CA VAL A 41 -26.55 -10.82 -2.09
C VAL A 41 -27.26 -10.91 -0.73
N GLU A 42 -27.65 -9.77 -0.14
CA GLU A 42 -28.39 -9.74 1.12
C GLU A 42 -29.76 -10.38 0.98
N ASP A 43 -30.51 -10.10 -0.09
CA ASP A 43 -31.81 -10.69 -0.37
C ASP A 43 -31.68 -12.19 -0.62
N LYS A 44 -30.64 -12.63 -1.32
CA LYS A 44 -30.32 -14.03 -1.52
C LYS A 44 -30.03 -14.76 -0.20
N ILE A 45 -29.28 -14.14 0.71
CA ILE A 45 -29.02 -14.68 2.04
C ILE A 45 -30.34 -14.80 2.83
N THR A 46 -31.19 -13.77 2.80
CA THR A 46 -32.48 -13.80 3.55
C THR A 46 -33.43 -14.81 3.00
N GLN A 47 -33.53 -14.99 1.69
CA GLN A 47 -34.48 -15.92 1.05
C GLN A 47 -33.97 -17.37 1.05
N ASP A 48 -32.74 -17.61 0.59
CA ASP A 48 -32.23 -18.98 0.40
C ASP A 48 -31.88 -19.67 1.73
N PHE A 49 -31.54 -18.88 2.77
CA PHE A 49 -31.11 -19.41 4.07
C PHE A 49 -32.00 -18.99 5.23
N ALA A 50 -33.15 -18.36 4.97
CA ALA A 50 -34.12 -17.94 5.97
C ALA A 50 -33.51 -17.02 7.06
N PHE A 51 -32.71 -16.04 6.64
CA PHE A 51 -32.18 -15.02 7.55
C PHE A 51 -33.21 -13.90 7.74
N THR A 52 -33.21 -13.30 8.93
CA THR A 52 -33.99 -12.11 9.28
C THR A 52 -33.10 -10.91 9.58
N ARG A 53 -33.64 -9.70 9.39
CA ARG A 53 -32.97 -8.47 9.76
C ARG A 53 -33.34 -8.11 11.22
N VAL A 54 -32.32 -7.88 12.04
CA VAL A 54 -32.47 -7.42 13.42
C VAL A 54 -31.89 -6.03 13.51
N ALA A 55 -32.68 -5.06 14.02
CA ALA A 55 -32.25 -3.67 14.16
C ALA A 55 -31.13 -3.50 15.21
N VAL A 56 -30.18 -2.63 14.94
CA VAL A 56 -29.09 -2.25 15.83
C VAL A 56 -28.97 -0.71 15.87
N PRO A 57 -29.20 -0.08 17.02
CA PRO A 57 -29.69 -0.67 18.28
C PRO A 57 -31.09 -1.27 18.13
N PRO A 58 -31.50 -2.15 19.06
CA PRO A 58 -32.89 -2.65 19.09
C PRO A 58 -33.89 -1.50 19.12
N GLN A 59 -34.96 -1.62 18.35
CA GLN A 59 -36.01 -0.63 18.23
C GLN A 59 -37.35 -1.22 18.70
N ALA A 60 -38.16 -0.41 19.40
CA ALA A 60 -39.58 -0.69 19.59
C ALA A 60 -40.36 -0.32 18.32
N ASP A 61 -41.56 -0.84 18.16
CA ASP A 61 -42.39 -0.67 16.96
C ASP A 61 -42.65 0.80 16.58
N ASP A 62 -42.60 1.72 17.54
CA ASP A 62 -42.84 3.17 17.36
C ASP A 62 -41.51 4.00 17.39
N ASP A 63 -40.33 3.38 17.31
CA ASP A 63 -39.05 4.06 17.47
C ASP A 63 -38.52 4.57 16.13
N GLU A 64 -38.59 5.90 15.91
CA GLU A 64 -38.06 6.56 14.68
C GLU A 64 -36.55 6.86 14.71
N ARG A 65 -35.83 6.44 15.76
CA ARG A 65 -34.35 6.69 15.83
C ARG A 65 -33.62 6.01 14.67
N PRO A 66 -32.56 6.64 14.17
CA PRO A 66 -31.71 6.00 13.17
C PRO A 66 -31.17 4.65 13.65
N SER A 67 -31.33 3.62 12.84
CA SER A 67 -30.80 2.28 13.11
C SER A 67 -30.13 1.69 11.87
N THR A 68 -29.29 0.68 12.07
CA THR A 68 -28.83 -0.24 11.03
C THR A 68 -29.42 -1.64 11.31
N SER A 69 -29.04 -2.63 10.55
CA SER A 69 -29.48 -4.00 10.80
C SER A 69 -28.35 -5.00 10.59
N ILE A 70 -28.37 -6.06 11.35
CA ILE A 70 -27.57 -7.27 11.14
C ILE A 70 -28.45 -8.36 10.53
N LEU A 71 -27.84 -9.40 10.00
CA LEU A 71 -28.56 -10.61 9.57
C LEU A 71 -28.36 -11.74 10.58
N VAL A 72 -29.45 -12.38 10.98
CA VAL A 72 -29.43 -13.54 11.86
C VAL A 72 -30.18 -14.71 11.20
N SER A 73 -29.66 -15.91 11.33
CA SER A 73 -30.32 -17.12 10.83
C SER A 73 -31.56 -17.43 11.65
N SER A 74 -32.57 -18.07 11.05
CA SER A 74 -33.78 -18.50 11.77
C SER A 74 -33.42 -19.39 12.97
N GLN A 75 -34.12 -19.18 14.10
CA GLN A 75 -33.96 -19.94 15.35
C GLN A 75 -32.52 -19.99 15.89
N TRP A 76 -31.70 -18.97 15.59
CA TRP A 76 -30.29 -18.95 16.03
C TRP A 76 -30.17 -18.97 17.56
N GLU A 77 -31.12 -18.39 18.29
CA GLU A 77 -31.16 -18.33 19.76
C GLU A 77 -31.29 -19.74 20.39
N SER A 78 -31.91 -20.68 19.69
CA SER A 78 -32.11 -22.04 20.16
C SER A 78 -30.92 -22.96 19.87
N LYS A 79 -29.92 -22.50 19.10
CA LYS A 79 -28.75 -23.30 18.71
C LYS A 79 -27.74 -23.40 19.84
N GLU A 80 -27.07 -24.55 19.93
CA GLU A 80 -25.95 -24.74 20.86
C GLU A 80 -24.63 -24.13 20.38
N LYS A 81 -24.51 -23.84 19.08
CA LYS A 81 -23.31 -23.32 18.44
C LYS A 81 -23.64 -22.01 17.72
N LEU A 82 -22.92 -20.95 18.03
CA LEU A 82 -23.05 -19.66 17.37
C LEU A 82 -21.80 -19.36 16.54
N LEU A 83 -22.02 -18.91 15.30
CA LEU A 83 -20.99 -18.38 14.41
C LEU A 83 -21.28 -16.92 14.13
N ILE A 84 -20.33 -16.06 14.49
CA ILE A 84 -20.37 -14.62 14.20
C ILE A 84 -19.42 -14.32 13.05
N ILE A 85 -19.95 -13.73 11.98
CA ILE A 85 -19.18 -13.38 10.78
C ILE A 85 -19.02 -11.88 10.70
N SER A 86 -17.79 -11.40 10.64
CA SER A 86 -17.44 -9.98 10.50
C SER A 86 -16.63 -9.73 9.24
N THR A 87 -16.97 -8.65 8.53
CA THR A 87 -16.22 -8.16 7.38
C THR A 87 -15.19 -7.12 7.76
N ASN A 88 -14.38 -6.72 6.78
CA ASN A 88 -13.45 -5.60 6.89
C ASN A 88 -14.17 -4.31 7.33
N ALA A 89 -13.55 -3.55 8.23
CA ALA A 89 -14.10 -2.34 8.84
C ALA A 89 -14.19 -1.12 7.90
N SER A 90 -13.79 -1.19 6.63
CA SER A 90 -13.91 -0.06 5.70
C SER A 90 -14.36 -0.48 4.32
N GLY A 91 -15.45 0.12 3.83
CA GLY A 91 -15.93 0.00 2.45
C GLY A 91 -16.42 -1.39 2.04
N SER A 92 -16.67 -2.30 2.98
CA SER A 92 -17.26 -3.61 2.71
C SER A 92 -18.79 -3.57 2.80
N TYR A 93 -19.42 -4.41 2.01
CA TYR A 93 -20.86 -4.60 2.01
C TYR A 93 -21.19 -5.90 2.75
N LEU A 94 -22.34 -5.93 3.43
CA LEU A 94 -22.83 -7.12 4.11
C LEU A 94 -22.93 -8.29 3.11
N GLY A 95 -22.43 -9.46 3.50
CA GLY A 95 -22.47 -10.65 2.66
C GLY A 95 -21.38 -10.76 1.60
N ILE A 96 -20.53 -9.73 1.41
CA ILE A 96 -19.47 -9.70 0.39
C ILE A 96 -18.09 -9.69 1.04
N TRP A 97 -17.23 -10.65 0.67
CA TRP A 97 -15.82 -10.69 1.04
C TRP A 97 -14.99 -9.74 0.16
N SER A 98 -15.19 -9.82 -1.16
CA SER A 98 -14.40 -9.09 -2.13
C SER A 98 -15.23 -8.71 -3.35
N ARG A 99 -15.29 -7.40 -3.60
CA ARG A 99 -15.91 -6.83 -4.79
C ARG A 99 -15.26 -7.37 -6.08
N SER A 100 -13.93 -7.31 -6.14
CA SER A 100 -13.20 -7.74 -7.34
C SER A 100 -13.47 -9.21 -7.69
N LEU A 101 -13.54 -10.09 -6.70
CA LEU A 101 -13.84 -11.50 -6.93
C LEU A 101 -15.27 -11.75 -7.41
N CYS A 102 -16.26 -10.97 -6.92
CA CYS A 102 -17.62 -11.09 -7.45
C CYS A 102 -17.67 -10.85 -8.96
N PHE A 103 -16.87 -9.91 -9.46
CA PHE A 103 -16.82 -9.59 -10.89
C PHE A 103 -15.92 -10.54 -11.70
N SER A 104 -14.79 -10.96 -11.16
CA SER A 104 -13.81 -11.76 -11.93
C SER A 104 -13.99 -13.26 -11.82
N GLU A 105 -14.57 -13.76 -10.71
CA GLU A 105 -14.55 -15.18 -10.34
C GLU A 105 -15.93 -15.69 -9.88
N GLY A 106 -16.93 -14.81 -9.83
CA GLY A 106 -18.29 -15.12 -9.45
C GLY A 106 -18.64 -14.95 -7.97
N LEU A 107 -19.93 -15.04 -7.68
CA LEU A 107 -20.48 -14.79 -6.35
C LEU A 107 -20.05 -15.83 -5.32
N SER A 108 -19.89 -17.09 -5.73
CA SER A 108 -19.42 -18.17 -4.87
C SER A 108 -18.03 -17.92 -4.28
N LYS A 109 -17.15 -17.18 -5.01
CA LYS A 109 -15.82 -16.84 -4.50
C LYS A 109 -15.77 -15.48 -3.82
N GLY A 110 -16.61 -14.53 -4.27
CA GLY A 110 -16.62 -13.14 -3.78
C GLY A 110 -17.50 -12.89 -2.57
N THR A 111 -18.43 -13.80 -2.21
CA THR A 111 -19.43 -13.59 -1.16
C THR A 111 -19.29 -14.55 0.03
N MET A 112 -20.04 -14.26 1.11
CA MET A 112 -20.14 -15.13 2.29
C MET A 112 -21.07 -16.33 2.09
N ILE A 113 -21.80 -16.43 1.00
CA ILE A 113 -22.82 -17.47 0.75
C ILE A 113 -22.27 -18.89 0.99
N PRO A 114 -21.07 -19.29 0.49
CA PRO A 114 -20.53 -20.61 0.77
C PRO A 114 -20.26 -20.87 2.25
N TYR A 115 -19.80 -19.83 2.99
CA TYR A 115 -19.58 -19.92 4.44
C TYR A 115 -20.89 -20.12 5.20
N ILE A 116 -21.92 -19.35 4.84
CA ILE A 116 -23.28 -19.46 5.41
C ILE A 116 -23.84 -20.84 5.15
N SER A 117 -23.81 -21.31 3.89
CA SER A 117 -24.28 -22.65 3.52
C SER A 117 -23.60 -23.74 4.35
N LYS A 118 -22.28 -23.62 4.53
CA LYS A 118 -21.52 -24.60 5.30
C LYS A 118 -21.79 -24.52 6.80
N ALA A 119 -21.97 -23.31 7.35
CA ALA A 119 -22.34 -23.10 8.75
C ALA A 119 -23.70 -23.73 9.05
N MET A 120 -24.70 -23.47 8.22
CA MET A 120 -26.04 -24.05 8.36
C MET A 120 -26.03 -25.58 8.31
N LYS A 121 -25.25 -26.18 7.39
CA LYS A 121 -25.04 -27.65 7.30
C LYS A 121 -24.38 -28.24 8.55
N ASN A 122 -23.58 -27.43 9.28
CA ASN A 122 -22.92 -27.85 10.52
C ASN A 122 -23.72 -27.46 11.78
N ASP A 123 -24.98 -27.07 11.61
CA ASP A 123 -25.92 -26.72 12.69
C ASP A 123 -25.47 -25.53 13.56
N TYR A 124 -24.89 -24.50 12.95
CA TYR A 124 -24.62 -23.22 13.61
C TYR A 124 -25.83 -22.27 13.52
N GLY A 125 -26.15 -21.57 14.61
CA GLY A 125 -26.78 -20.27 14.51
C GLY A 125 -25.77 -19.28 13.94
N VAL A 126 -26.21 -18.41 13.03
CA VAL A 126 -25.27 -17.49 12.32
C VAL A 126 -25.74 -16.06 12.50
N ILE A 127 -24.79 -15.18 12.89
CA ILE A 127 -24.97 -13.72 12.93
C ILE A 127 -23.95 -13.08 11.99
N ILE A 128 -24.42 -12.21 11.09
CA ILE A 128 -23.56 -11.44 10.18
C ILE A 128 -23.61 -9.98 10.59
N LEU A 129 -22.48 -9.44 11.03
CA LEU A 129 -22.35 -8.05 11.45
C LEU A 129 -22.34 -7.10 10.26
N ARG A 130 -22.84 -5.86 10.48
CA ARG A 130 -22.79 -4.74 9.53
C ARG A 130 -22.01 -3.56 10.12
N PRO A 131 -20.71 -3.70 10.40
CA PRO A 131 -19.95 -2.72 11.17
C PRO A 131 -19.71 -1.38 10.44
N ASN A 132 -19.97 -1.30 9.12
CA ASN A 132 -19.68 -0.13 8.30
C ASN A 132 -20.88 0.81 8.10
N THR A 133 -22.04 0.49 8.67
CA THR A 133 -23.22 1.36 8.60
C THR A 133 -23.37 2.11 9.92
N ASN A 134 -22.71 3.26 10.02
CA ASN A 134 -22.57 4.03 11.25
C ASN A 134 -23.37 5.35 11.22
N SER A 135 -23.99 5.68 10.09
CA SER A 135 -24.81 6.88 9.93
C SER A 135 -25.85 6.68 8.84
N VAL A 136 -26.96 7.40 8.94
CA VAL A 136 -28.01 7.52 7.93
C VAL A 136 -28.14 8.98 7.47
N LEU A 137 -28.77 9.19 6.31
CA LEU A 137 -29.16 10.53 5.87
C LEU A 137 -30.54 10.87 6.46
N ASN A 138 -30.69 12.03 7.12
CA ASN A 138 -31.97 12.53 7.53
C ASN A 138 -32.75 13.15 6.34
N SER A 139 -33.95 13.63 6.58
CA SER A 139 -34.81 14.30 5.57
C SER A 139 -34.12 15.48 4.87
N ASP A 140 -33.16 16.13 5.53
CA ASP A 140 -32.42 17.28 5.01
C ASP A 140 -31.12 16.85 4.25
N GLY A 141 -30.90 15.55 4.08
CA GLY A 141 -29.71 15.01 3.42
C GLY A 141 -28.43 15.10 4.26
N LYS A 142 -28.52 15.40 5.57
CA LYS A 142 -27.38 15.42 6.49
C LYS A 142 -27.15 14.03 7.09
N LYS A 143 -25.88 13.64 7.19
CA LYS A 143 -25.50 12.42 7.91
C LYS A 143 -25.76 12.56 9.41
N VAL A 144 -26.54 11.64 9.94
CA VAL A 144 -26.80 11.51 11.38
C VAL A 144 -26.19 10.20 11.86
N PRO A 145 -25.37 10.20 12.91
CA PRO A 145 -24.80 8.96 13.46
C PRO A 145 -25.92 8.07 14.01
N ILE A 146 -25.71 6.75 13.90
CA ILE A 146 -26.60 5.75 14.50
C ILE A 146 -26.09 5.47 15.91
N VAL A 147 -26.86 5.88 16.92
CA VAL A 147 -26.52 5.64 18.34
C VAL A 147 -26.43 4.14 18.61
N GLY A 148 -25.31 3.69 19.19
CA GLY A 148 -25.01 2.27 19.37
C GLY A 148 -24.40 1.60 18.13
N SER A 149 -24.10 2.37 17.07
CA SER A 149 -23.39 1.93 15.90
C SER A 149 -22.51 3.04 15.29
N GLU A 150 -22.04 3.98 16.12
CA GLU A 150 -21.25 5.15 15.69
C GLU A 150 -19.91 4.73 15.10
N THR A 151 -19.33 3.64 15.59
CA THR A 151 -18.12 3.01 15.07
C THR A 151 -18.33 1.51 14.88
N PRO A 152 -17.48 0.83 14.10
CA PRO A 152 -17.52 -0.63 13.95
C PRO A 152 -17.44 -1.36 15.30
N GLU A 153 -16.63 -0.88 16.23
CA GLU A 153 -16.41 -1.44 17.56
C GLU A 153 -17.68 -1.29 18.41
N ILE A 154 -18.27 -0.09 18.46
CA ILE A 154 -19.51 0.17 19.18
C ILE A 154 -20.64 -0.67 18.60
N HIS A 155 -20.73 -0.82 17.25
CA HIS A 155 -21.70 -1.70 16.60
C HIS A 155 -21.57 -3.14 17.11
N ALA A 156 -20.34 -3.69 17.11
CA ALA A 156 -20.10 -5.05 17.55
C ALA A 156 -20.47 -5.24 19.03
N LEU A 157 -20.12 -4.29 19.90
CA LEU A 157 -20.46 -4.32 21.31
C LEU A 157 -21.97 -4.21 21.53
N CYS A 158 -22.66 -3.34 20.80
CA CYS A 158 -24.12 -3.22 20.86
C CYS A 158 -24.82 -4.53 20.47
N VAL A 159 -24.32 -5.21 19.43
CA VAL A 159 -24.82 -6.55 19.04
C VAL A 159 -24.58 -7.58 20.14
N TRP A 160 -23.40 -7.56 20.76
CA TRP A 160 -23.12 -8.46 21.89
C TRP A 160 -24.11 -8.27 23.03
N GLU A 161 -24.27 -7.02 23.50
CA GLU A 161 -25.08 -6.68 24.67
C GLU A 161 -26.57 -6.88 24.45
N ASN A 162 -27.09 -6.62 23.25
CA ASN A 162 -28.53 -6.58 23.00
C ASN A 162 -29.05 -7.74 22.18
N VAL A 163 -28.19 -8.48 21.50
CA VAL A 163 -28.57 -9.62 20.65
C VAL A 163 -27.99 -10.94 21.18
N ILE A 164 -26.67 -11.04 21.26
CA ILE A 164 -26.01 -12.33 21.60
C ILE A 164 -26.36 -12.77 23.02
N THR A 165 -26.54 -11.82 23.96
CA THR A 165 -26.93 -12.10 25.32
C THR A 165 -28.35 -12.72 25.47
N GLN A 166 -29.17 -12.64 24.45
CA GLN A 166 -30.52 -13.23 24.45
C GLN A 166 -30.51 -14.77 24.27
N ALA A 167 -29.39 -15.33 23.76
CA ALA A 167 -29.32 -16.78 23.56
C ALA A 167 -28.92 -17.50 24.85
N GLU A 168 -29.79 -18.34 25.38
CA GLU A 168 -29.60 -19.04 26.66
C GLU A 168 -28.91 -20.43 26.50
N ASN A 169 -29.03 -21.05 25.31
CA ASN A 169 -28.60 -22.44 25.09
C ASN A 169 -27.19 -22.60 24.49
N LEU A 170 -26.42 -21.51 24.36
CA LEU A 170 -25.12 -21.55 23.72
C LEU A 170 -24.10 -22.38 24.53
N LYS A 171 -23.48 -23.32 23.85
CA LYS A 171 -22.33 -24.11 24.35
C LYS A 171 -21.01 -23.72 23.72
N SER A 172 -21.05 -23.03 22.57
CA SER A 172 -19.85 -22.52 21.90
C SER A 172 -20.16 -21.30 21.03
N ILE A 173 -19.22 -20.35 21.03
CA ILE A 173 -19.20 -19.19 20.16
C ILE A 173 -17.93 -19.26 19.34
N SER A 174 -18.05 -19.08 18.02
CA SER A 174 -16.93 -19.01 17.10
C SER A 174 -17.03 -17.76 16.23
N PHE A 175 -15.88 -17.22 15.85
CA PHE A 175 -15.80 -16.04 14.98
C PHE A 175 -15.14 -16.39 13.66
N ILE A 176 -15.63 -15.79 12.57
CA ILE A 176 -14.94 -15.71 11.28
C ILE A 176 -14.79 -14.23 10.91
N SER A 177 -13.57 -13.81 10.60
CA SER A 177 -13.29 -12.43 10.21
C SER A 177 -12.42 -12.36 8.97
N TYR A 178 -12.57 -11.26 8.20
CA TYR A 178 -11.73 -10.96 7.05
C TYR A 178 -11.04 -9.60 7.23
N GLY A 179 -9.72 -9.57 6.94
CA GLY A 179 -8.92 -8.36 7.03
C GLY A 179 -8.98 -7.71 8.42
N ASN A 180 -9.31 -6.43 8.46
CA ASN A 180 -9.46 -5.68 9.70
C ASN A 180 -10.66 -6.08 10.57
N GLY A 181 -11.56 -6.95 10.08
CA GLY A 181 -12.62 -7.51 10.93
C GLY A 181 -12.09 -8.34 12.11
N ALA A 182 -10.82 -8.75 12.07
CA ALA A 182 -10.19 -9.45 13.18
C ALA A 182 -10.14 -8.62 14.48
N THR A 183 -9.98 -7.29 14.39
CA THR A 183 -10.04 -6.41 15.58
C THR A 183 -11.42 -6.37 16.22
N LEU A 184 -12.49 -6.43 15.44
CA LEU A 184 -13.85 -6.54 15.98
C LEU A 184 -14.07 -7.85 16.74
N CYS A 185 -13.47 -8.96 16.24
CA CYS A 185 -13.50 -10.22 16.95
C CYS A 185 -12.70 -10.16 18.26
N HIS A 186 -11.58 -9.45 18.28
CA HIS A 186 -10.80 -9.19 19.48
C HIS A 186 -11.61 -8.37 20.50
N ASP A 187 -12.26 -7.28 20.08
CA ASP A 187 -13.07 -6.44 20.96
C ASP A 187 -14.24 -7.24 21.57
N LEU A 188 -14.92 -8.05 20.75
CA LEU A 188 -15.98 -8.96 21.23
C LEU A 188 -15.43 -10.03 22.17
N PHE A 189 -14.23 -10.54 21.90
CA PHE A 189 -13.55 -11.48 22.78
C PHE A 189 -13.22 -10.83 24.13
N LEU A 190 -12.64 -9.62 24.14
CA LEU A 190 -12.41 -8.87 25.38
C LEU A 190 -13.70 -8.57 26.16
N LYS A 191 -14.76 -8.18 25.45
CA LYS A 191 -16.05 -7.96 26.09
C LYS A 191 -16.57 -9.23 26.73
N SER A 192 -16.36 -10.39 26.11
CA SER A 192 -16.78 -11.67 26.66
C SER A 192 -16.05 -12.01 27.97
N THR A 193 -14.86 -11.47 28.24
CA THR A 193 -14.15 -11.70 29.51
C THR A 193 -14.90 -11.18 30.73
N LEU A 194 -15.84 -10.24 30.54
CA LEU A 194 -16.73 -9.68 31.55
C LEU A 194 -18.09 -10.41 31.61
N ASP A 195 -18.27 -11.46 30.83
CA ASP A 195 -19.51 -12.23 30.67
C ASP A 195 -19.22 -13.72 30.95
N PRO A 196 -20.12 -14.48 31.61
CA PRO A 196 -19.98 -15.93 31.77
C PRO A 196 -19.77 -16.71 30.44
N ARG A 197 -20.04 -16.07 29.30
CA ARG A 197 -19.83 -16.66 27.96
C ARG A 197 -18.36 -16.69 27.53
N PHE A 198 -17.43 -16.12 28.29
CA PHE A 198 -16.01 -16.16 27.96
C PHE A 198 -15.50 -17.59 27.74
N ASP A 199 -15.88 -18.50 28.60
CA ASP A 199 -15.42 -19.90 28.54
C ASP A 199 -15.95 -20.67 27.33
N ILE A 200 -17.03 -20.21 26.72
CA ILE A 200 -17.63 -20.84 25.53
C ILE A 200 -17.17 -20.20 24.21
N VAL A 201 -16.32 -19.18 24.23
CA VAL A 201 -15.62 -18.73 23.02
C VAL A 201 -14.53 -19.74 22.67
N THR A 202 -14.75 -20.52 21.60
CA THR A 202 -13.95 -21.71 21.29
C THR A 202 -12.98 -21.51 20.13
N ALA A 203 -13.27 -20.61 19.19
CA ALA A 203 -12.45 -20.41 18.00
C ALA A 203 -12.59 -19.01 17.39
N ILE A 204 -11.48 -18.47 16.90
CA ILE A 204 -11.43 -17.26 16.09
C ILE A 204 -10.66 -17.59 14.80
N ALA A 205 -11.37 -17.73 13.70
CA ALA A 205 -10.79 -17.95 12.37
C ALA A 205 -10.67 -16.61 11.64
N CYS A 206 -9.45 -16.16 11.46
CA CYS A 206 -9.13 -14.93 10.73
C CYS A 206 -8.67 -15.26 9.31
N ILE A 207 -9.01 -14.40 8.36
CA ILE A 207 -8.57 -14.49 6.97
C ILE A 207 -7.89 -13.18 6.61
N GLU A 208 -6.60 -13.21 6.28
CA GLU A 208 -5.78 -12.05 5.96
C GLU A 208 -5.80 -10.97 7.06
N ALA A 209 -5.74 -11.38 8.32
CA ALA A 209 -5.76 -10.46 9.46
C ALA A 209 -4.51 -9.59 9.52
N SER A 210 -4.70 -8.35 9.95
CA SER A 210 -3.60 -7.41 10.23
C SER A 210 -3.03 -7.55 11.66
N ALA A 211 -3.91 -7.86 12.62
CA ALA A 211 -3.60 -8.20 14.01
C ALA A 211 -4.81 -8.93 14.61
N VAL A 212 -4.59 -9.77 15.64
CA VAL A 212 -5.63 -10.48 16.42
C VAL A 212 -5.48 -10.14 17.90
N ALA A 213 -4.27 -10.01 18.43
CA ALA A 213 -3.99 -9.52 19.77
C ALA A 213 -3.39 -8.12 19.73
N GLU A 214 -3.65 -7.32 20.77
CA GLU A 214 -3.08 -5.99 20.92
C GLU A 214 -1.85 -6.00 21.83
N LYS A 215 -1.01 -4.97 21.69
CA LYS A 215 0.22 -4.88 22.47
C LYS A 215 -0.04 -4.80 23.97
N ASP A 216 -1.11 -4.13 24.34
CA ASP A 216 -1.48 -3.82 25.74
C ASP A 216 -2.36 -4.90 26.38
N ASP A 217 -2.70 -5.96 25.64
CA ASP A 217 -3.38 -7.13 26.21
C ASP A 217 -2.51 -7.79 27.30
N SER A 218 -3.16 -8.31 28.35
CA SER A 218 -2.49 -9.12 29.35
C SER A 218 -1.91 -10.41 28.74
N ASP A 219 -0.89 -10.97 29.38
CA ASP A 219 -0.27 -12.22 28.91
C ASP A 219 -1.28 -13.37 28.88
N ASP A 220 -2.23 -13.43 29.80
CA ASP A 220 -3.32 -14.43 29.80
C ASP A 220 -4.23 -14.28 28.59
N ILE A 221 -4.62 -13.05 28.23
CA ILE A 221 -5.41 -12.75 27.04
C ILE A 221 -4.65 -13.16 25.78
N LYS A 222 -3.39 -12.76 25.66
CA LYS A 222 -2.53 -13.14 24.53
C LYS A 222 -2.39 -14.64 24.39
N GLN A 223 -2.17 -15.34 25.51
CA GLN A 223 -2.07 -16.81 25.48
C GLN A 223 -3.40 -17.44 25.07
N ARG A 224 -4.51 -16.98 25.61
CA ARG A 224 -5.83 -17.49 25.23
C ARG A 224 -6.13 -17.26 23.75
N LEU A 225 -5.80 -16.10 23.19
CA LEU A 225 -5.94 -15.82 21.75
C LEU A 225 -5.06 -16.75 20.90
N LEU A 226 -3.82 -17.03 21.33
CA LEU A 226 -2.95 -18.00 20.65
C LEU A 226 -3.55 -19.41 20.63
N ASP A 227 -4.25 -19.80 21.69
CA ASP A 227 -4.84 -21.14 21.85
C ASP A 227 -6.10 -21.35 21.02
N ILE A 228 -6.84 -20.26 20.67
CA ILE A 228 -8.13 -20.34 20.00
C ILE A 228 -8.18 -19.65 18.64
N SER A 229 -7.10 -18.99 18.20
CA SER A 229 -7.11 -18.19 16.97
C SER A 229 -6.16 -18.71 15.91
N VAL A 230 -6.64 -18.76 14.66
CA VAL A 230 -5.83 -19.11 13.48
C VAL A 230 -6.10 -18.09 12.38
N ASN A 231 -5.03 -17.57 11.78
CA ASN A 231 -5.10 -16.75 10.57
C ASN A 231 -4.75 -17.57 9.33
N PHE A 232 -5.59 -17.46 8.31
CA PHE A 232 -5.43 -18.10 7.01
C PHE A 232 -5.06 -17.04 5.98
N GLU A 233 -3.89 -17.15 5.35
CA GLU A 233 -3.45 -16.16 4.35
C GLU A 233 -2.80 -16.81 3.13
N CYS A 234 -2.95 -16.20 1.96
CA CYS A 234 -2.25 -16.62 0.76
C CYS A 234 -0.79 -16.19 0.81
N SER A 235 0.11 -17.10 0.44
CA SER A 235 1.54 -16.81 0.36
C SER A 235 2.13 -17.45 -0.88
N LYS A 236 2.89 -16.66 -1.66
CA LYS A 236 3.65 -17.18 -2.81
C LYS A 236 4.95 -17.88 -2.39
N TYR A 237 5.41 -17.65 -1.16
CA TYR A 237 6.68 -18.18 -0.65
C TYR A 237 6.52 -19.42 0.21
N CYS A 238 5.33 -19.62 0.79
CA CYS A 238 5.08 -20.71 1.70
C CYS A 238 4.07 -21.69 1.08
N PRO A 239 4.38 -22.99 0.97
CA PRO A 239 3.45 -24.01 0.52
C PRO A 239 2.14 -24.01 1.33
N ARG A 240 1.03 -24.45 0.72
CA ARG A 240 -0.21 -24.65 1.44
C ARG A 240 -0.03 -25.62 2.61
N GLY A 241 -0.47 -25.21 3.78
CA GLY A 241 -0.35 -25.99 5.01
C GLY A 241 0.87 -25.64 5.87
N SER A 242 1.75 -24.77 5.40
CA SER A 242 2.89 -24.29 6.22
C SER A 242 2.43 -23.37 7.33
N HIS A 243 2.99 -23.54 8.53
CA HIS A 243 2.83 -22.63 9.65
C HIS A 243 3.87 -21.52 9.57
N MET A 244 3.43 -20.29 9.37
CA MET A 244 4.28 -19.11 9.21
C MET A 244 4.60 -18.47 10.56
N GLN A 245 5.40 -19.16 11.38
CA GLN A 245 5.70 -18.78 12.77
C GLN A 245 6.31 -17.37 12.91
N TYR A 246 7.00 -16.88 11.89
CA TYR A 246 7.53 -15.50 11.86
C TYR A 246 6.42 -14.43 11.95
N ARG A 247 5.16 -14.79 11.62
CA ARG A 247 3.99 -13.91 11.69
C ARG A 247 3.30 -13.95 13.05
N ASP A 248 3.42 -15.05 13.80
CA ASP A 248 2.67 -15.29 15.05
C ASP A 248 2.86 -14.16 16.07
N LYS A 249 4.11 -13.71 16.29
CA LYS A 249 4.42 -12.62 17.22
C LYS A 249 3.81 -11.28 16.81
N ARG A 250 3.63 -11.06 15.51
CA ARG A 250 3.07 -9.82 14.97
C ARG A 250 1.54 -9.84 15.02
N LEU A 251 0.94 -10.99 14.76
CA LEU A 251 -0.51 -11.13 14.67
C LEU A 251 -1.15 -11.47 16.01
N GLY A 252 -0.40 -12.08 16.96
CA GLY A 252 -0.94 -12.62 18.20
C GLY A 252 -1.80 -13.88 17.99
N CYS A 253 -1.60 -14.59 16.87
CA CYS A 253 -2.24 -15.88 16.59
C CYS A 253 -1.40 -16.68 15.59
N SER A 254 -1.64 -17.99 15.50
CA SER A 254 -0.97 -18.86 14.51
C SER A 254 -1.40 -18.51 13.08
N SER A 255 -0.42 -18.34 12.17
CA SER A 255 -0.70 -18.02 10.76
C SER A 255 -0.35 -19.18 9.83
N LEU A 256 -1.31 -19.57 8.99
CA LEU A 256 -1.20 -20.70 8.07
C LEU A 256 -1.29 -20.27 6.62
N SER A 257 -0.37 -20.78 5.80
CA SER A 257 -0.38 -20.53 4.36
C SER A 257 -1.46 -21.34 3.64
N MET A 258 -2.25 -20.64 2.83
CA MET A 258 -3.17 -21.26 1.85
C MET A 258 -2.48 -21.56 0.51
N GLY A 259 -1.19 -21.24 0.36
CA GLY A 259 -0.47 -21.32 -0.91
C GLY A 259 -0.95 -20.29 -1.93
N LEU A 260 -0.64 -20.55 -3.20
CA LEU A 260 -1.18 -19.81 -4.34
C LEU A 260 -2.27 -20.61 -5.05
N PRO A 261 -3.28 -19.95 -5.63
CA PRO A 261 -4.20 -20.60 -6.57
C PRO A 261 -3.44 -21.16 -7.78
N MET A 262 -3.86 -22.34 -8.28
CA MET A 262 -3.25 -22.93 -9.48
C MET A 262 -3.39 -21.98 -10.68
N GLY A 263 -2.26 -21.69 -11.36
CA GLY A 263 -2.20 -20.84 -12.54
C GLY A 263 -1.92 -19.36 -12.29
N GLN A 264 -1.79 -18.89 -11.04
CA GLN A 264 -1.37 -17.52 -10.70
C GLN A 264 0.12 -17.51 -10.29
N THR A 265 0.94 -16.78 -11.04
CA THR A 265 2.39 -16.85 -10.86
C THR A 265 2.99 -15.66 -10.10
N GLU A 266 2.33 -14.50 -9.95
CA GLU A 266 3.02 -13.32 -9.39
C GLU A 266 2.18 -12.34 -8.57
N VAL A 267 0.89 -12.24 -8.74
CA VAL A 267 0.04 -11.33 -7.95
C VAL A 267 -0.87 -12.15 -7.06
N VAL A 268 -0.55 -12.22 -5.77
CA VAL A 268 -1.46 -12.78 -4.78
C VAL A 268 -2.66 -11.84 -4.69
N ASN A 269 -3.77 -12.21 -5.33
CA ASN A 269 -5.03 -11.56 -5.03
C ASN A 269 -5.46 -12.02 -3.63
N VAL A 270 -5.15 -11.20 -2.63
CA VAL A 270 -5.44 -11.45 -1.21
C VAL A 270 -6.91 -11.82 -0.99
N ALA A 271 -7.78 -11.36 -1.87
CA ALA A 271 -9.20 -11.65 -1.83
C ALA A 271 -9.53 -13.16 -2.03
N VAL A 272 -8.68 -13.90 -2.76
CA VAL A 272 -8.88 -15.34 -3.00
C VAL A 272 -8.70 -16.16 -1.71
N SER A 273 -8.02 -15.61 -0.71
CA SER A 273 -7.80 -16.28 0.57
C SER A 273 -9.10 -16.71 1.24
N ALA A 274 -10.16 -15.89 1.17
CA ALA A 274 -11.46 -16.26 1.72
C ALA A 274 -12.03 -17.52 1.06
N TYR A 275 -11.96 -17.63 -0.27
CA TYR A 275 -12.41 -18.83 -0.96
C TYR A 275 -11.55 -20.04 -0.64
N MET A 276 -10.23 -19.89 -0.63
CA MET A 276 -9.30 -20.99 -0.35
C MET A 276 -9.35 -21.49 1.10
N ALA A 277 -9.71 -20.61 2.04
CA ALA A 277 -9.80 -20.92 3.46
C ALA A 277 -11.13 -21.56 3.88
N LEU A 278 -12.15 -21.63 3.03
CA LEU A 278 -13.49 -22.12 3.38
C LEU A 278 -13.44 -23.49 4.10
N ASP A 279 -12.82 -24.49 3.48
CA ASP A 279 -12.71 -25.82 4.10
C ASP A 279 -11.79 -25.83 5.33
N PRO A 280 -10.57 -25.26 5.28
CA PRO A 280 -9.69 -25.16 6.45
C PRO A 280 -10.31 -24.47 7.65
N VAL A 281 -11.07 -23.39 7.46
CA VAL A 281 -11.79 -22.69 8.53
C VAL A 281 -12.75 -23.64 9.23
N PHE A 282 -13.61 -24.34 8.49
CA PHE A 282 -14.55 -25.26 9.11
C PHE A 282 -13.88 -26.52 9.70
N ASP A 283 -12.77 -26.99 9.13
CA ASP A 283 -11.95 -28.03 9.74
C ASP A 283 -11.39 -27.54 11.11
N PHE A 284 -10.96 -26.27 11.20
CA PHE A 284 -10.53 -25.65 12.45
C PHE A 284 -11.67 -25.55 13.47
N LEU A 285 -12.82 -24.99 13.08
CA LEU A 285 -13.99 -24.88 13.95
C LEU A 285 -14.43 -26.26 14.48
N ASN A 286 -14.36 -27.31 13.66
CA ASN A 286 -14.70 -28.66 14.07
C ASN A 286 -13.68 -29.27 15.07
N VAL A 287 -12.39 -28.90 14.96
CA VAL A 287 -11.38 -29.29 15.96
C VAL A 287 -11.66 -28.56 17.27
N ALA A 288 -11.96 -27.27 17.22
CA ALA A 288 -12.27 -26.46 18.41
C ALA A 288 -13.49 -26.97 19.19
N GLN A 289 -14.52 -27.50 18.51
CA GLN A 289 -15.70 -28.06 19.16
C GLN A 289 -15.36 -29.33 19.96
N LYS A 290 -14.32 -30.07 19.61
CA LYS A 290 -13.94 -31.34 20.21
C LYS A 290 -12.89 -31.19 21.30
N ASN A 291 -12.03 -30.17 21.22
CA ASN A 291 -10.90 -29.98 22.13
C ASN A 291 -11.22 -28.83 23.11
N LYS A 292 -11.33 -29.18 24.39
CA LYS A 292 -11.58 -28.18 25.46
C LYS A 292 -10.33 -27.88 26.30
N ASP A 293 -9.19 -28.49 25.95
CA ASP A 293 -7.97 -28.52 26.76
C ASP A 293 -6.86 -27.51 26.38
N GLY A 294 -7.19 -26.50 25.56
CA GLY A 294 -6.23 -25.49 25.09
C GLY A 294 -5.29 -25.97 23.97
N SER A 295 -5.40 -27.22 23.51
CA SER A 295 -4.54 -27.75 22.42
C SER A 295 -5.13 -27.58 21.03
N THR A 296 -6.21 -26.80 20.89
CA THR A 296 -7.00 -26.69 19.67
C THR A 296 -6.18 -26.27 18.46
N VAL A 297 -5.45 -25.15 18.57
CA VAL A 297 -4.67 -24.59 17.46
C VAL A 297 -3.55 -25.54 17.05
N LYS A 298 -2.77 -26.04 17.99
CA LYS A 298 -1.68 -26.99 17.72
C LYS A 298 -2.20 -28.26 17.03
N THR A 299 -3.27 -28.86 17.55
CA THR A 299 -3.89 -30.06 16.99
C THR A 299 -4.37 -29.81 15.56
N PHE A 300 -4.95 -28.64 15.30
CA PHE A 300 -5.41 -28.27 13.98
C PHE A 300 -4.24 -28.06 13.01
N VAL A 301 -3.22 -27.28 13.40
CA VAL A 301 -2.03 -26.97 12.59
C VAL A 301 -1.35 -28.26 12.12
N ASP A 302 -1.08 -29.19 13.05
CA ASP A 302 -0.46 -30.49 12.72
C ASP A 302 -1.33 -31.31 11.76
N LYS A 303 -2.64 -31.36 11.99
CA LYS A 303 -3.58 -32.07 11.12
C LYS A 303 -3.64 -31.44 9.74
N PHE A 304 -3.65 -30.12 9.64
CA PHE A 304 -3.73 -29.40 8.38
C PHE A 304 -2.46 -29.59 7.54
N ALA A 305 -1.27 -29.49 8.16
CA ALA A 305 0.00 -29.76 7.50
C ALA A 305 0.05 -31.16 6.90
N ARG A 306 -0.34 -32.19 7.67
CA ARG A 306 -0.43 -33.61 7.18
C ARG A 306 -1.41 -33.72 6.00
N LYS A 307 -2.59 -33.08 6.09
CA LYS A 307 -3.59 -33.09 5.01
C LYS A 307 -3.03 -32.47 3.73
N CYS A 308 -2.18 -31.44 3.85
CA CYS A 308 -1.50 -30.78 2.74
C CYS A 308 -0.23 -31.51 2.26
N LYS A 309 0.13 -32.66 2.87
CA LYS A 309 1.35 -33.44 2.59
C LYS A 309 2.65 -32.61 2.79
N VAL A 310 2.65 -31.67 3.71
CA VAL A 310 3.83 -30.91 4.12
C VAL A 310 4.52 -31.69 5.24
N ASP A 311 5.84 -31.87 5.13
CA ASP A 311 6.64 -32.47 6.19
C ASP A 311 6.54 -31.59 7.44
N LEU A 312 6.23 -32.21 8.60
CA LEU A 312 6.00 -31.49 9.86
C LEU A 312 7.24 -30.72 10.32
N GLU A 313 8.44 -31.25 10.07
CA GLU A 313 9.70 -30.55 10.40
C GLU A 313 9.93 -29.34 9.47
N MET A 314 9.55 -29.47 8.19
CA MET A 314 9.66 -28.43 7.17
C MET A 314 8.42 -27.53 7.09
N SER A 315 7.34 -27.86 7.81
CA SER A 315 6.08 -27.11 7.77
C SER A 315 6.14 -25.78 8.55
N VAL A 316 7.14 -25.61 9.42
CA VAL A 316 7.27 -24.41 10.27
C VAL A 316 8.28 -23.46 9.69
N ILE A 317 7.80 -22.35 9.14
CA ILE A 317 8.63 -21.27 8.59
C ILE A 317 8.88 -20.24 9.69
N LYS A 318 10.11 -20.17 10.18
CA LYS A 318 10.52 -19.33 11.34
C LYS A 318 10.99 -17.93 10.94
N LYS A 319 11.52 -17.77 9.71
CA LYS A 319 12.03 -16.50 9.20
C LYS A 319 11.17 -16.00 8.06
N SER A 320 11.06 -14.68 7.91
CA SER A 320 10.44 -14.07 6.74
C SER A 320 11.23 -14.41 5.48
N PRO A 321 10.57 -14.58 4.32
CA PRO A 321 11.26 -14.71 3.03
C PRO A 321 12.24 -13.55 2.76
N ASP A 322 11.91 -12.34 3.22
CA ASP A 322 12.78 -11.17 3.08
C ASP A 322 14.07 -11.29 3.94
N ASP A 323 14.02 -12.02 5.06
CA ASP A 323 15.18 -12.30 5.91
C ASP A 323 16.06 -13.44 5.35
N LEU A 324 15.54 -14.28 4.46
CA LEU A 324 16.26 -15.41 3.85
C LEU A 324 17.07 -15.01 2.62
N GLU A 325 16.70 -13.93 1.92
CA GLU A 325 17.47 -13.42 0.77
C GLU A 325 18.86 -12.88 1.17
N ASP A 326 19.06 -12.55 2.45
CA ASP A 326 20.35 -12.05 2.97
C ASP A 326 21.35 -13.18 3.37
N GLU A 327 20.94 -14.46 3.42
CA GLU A 327 21.78 -15.59 3.88
C GLU A 327 22.28 -16.52 2.74
N VAL A 328 21.91 -16.30 1.48
CA VAL A 328 22.35 -17.15 0.36
C VAL A 328 23.78 -16.78 -0.05
N GLN A 329 24.76 -17.52 0.43
CA GLN A 329 26.12 -17.50 -0.08
C GLN A 329 26.16 -18.08 -1.52
N PRO A 330 26.97 -17.51 -2.44
CA PRO A 330 27.11 -18.06 -3.77
C PRO A 330 27.84 -19.42 -3.74
N PRO A 331 27.47 -20.37 -4.62
CA PRO A 331 28.11 -21.67 -4.68
C PRO A 331 29.59 -21.56 -5.08
N PRO A 332 30.45 -22.50 -4.66
CA PRO A 332 31.88 -22.45 -4.89
C PRO A 332 32.25 -22.56 -6.37
N THR A 333 33.11 -21.68 -6.80
CA THR A 333 33.63 -21.62 -8.15
C THR A 333 34.60 -22.79 -8.44
N THR A 334 34.31 -23.57 -9.47
CA THR A 334 35.28 -24.48 -10.09
C THR A 334 36.24 -23.73 -11.00
N PRO A 335 37.51 -24.14 -11.10
CA PRO A 335 38.56 -23.34 -11.76
C PRO A 335 38.53 -23.48 -13.29
N GLU A 336 38.60 -22.32 -13.96
CA GLU A 336 38.75 -22.23 -15.40
C GLU A 336 40.16 -22.61 -15.86
N LYS A 337 40.22 -23.42 -16.91
CA LYS A 337 41.43 -23.68 -17.71
C LYS A 337 41.70 -22.52 -18.64
N LYS A 338 42.95 -22.06 -18.57
CA LYS A 338 43.57 -21.13 -19.55
C LYS A 338 43.72 -21.80 -20.90
N GLN A 339 43.39 -21.12 -21.97
CA GLN A 339 44.15 -21.19 -23.22
C GLN A 339 44.09 -19.85 -23.96
N GLY A 340 45.29 -19.37 -24.25
CA GLY A 340 45.60 -18.17 -24.98
C GLY A 340 45.70 -18.44 -26.49
N PHE A 341 45.79 -17.41 -27.26
CA PHE A 341 46.83 -17.23 -28.26
C PHE A 341 46.54 -16.05 -29.22
N PHE A 342 47.47 -15.19 -29.25
CA PHE A 342 48.16 -14.50 -30.32
C PHE A 342 47.54 -13.34 -31.13
N ALA A 343 48.42 -12.38 -31.15
CA ALA A 343 48.50 -11.13 -31.88
C ALA A 343 48.85 -11.28 -33.37
N SER A 344 48.65 -10.25 -34.10
CA SER A 344 49.60 -9.49 -34.92
C SER A 344 48.86 -8.75 -36.03
N VAL A 345 49.03 -7.52 -36.23
CA VAL A 345 50.09 -6.66 -36.76
C VAL A 345 49.85 -6.27 -38.24
N PHE A 346 50.06 -4.98 -38.46
CA PHE A 346 50.22 -4.22 -39.73
C PHE A 346 48.93 -3.86 -40.47
N GLY A 347 48.64 -2.64 -40.84
CA GLY A 347 49.49 -1.51 -41.22
C GLY A 347 48.95 -0.95 -42.52
N GLY A 348 48.81 0.34 -42.66
CA GLY A 348 48.59 0.95 -43.96
C GLY A 348 47.52 2.09 -43.91
N GLY A 349 48.03 3.30 -43.89
CA GLY A 349 47.20 4.49 -44.02
C GLY A 349 46.65 4.64 -45.44
N ASN A 350 45.50 5.27 -45.52
CA ASN A 350 45.25 6.25 -46.57
C ASN A 350 44.05 7.15 -46.24
N SER A 351 44.18 8.35 -46.71
CA SER A 351 43.39 9.53 -46.64
C SER A 351 41.88 9.34 -46.84
N MET A 352 41.13 10.19 -46.07
CA MET A 352 39.69 10.45 -46.09
C MET A 352 39.09 10.75 -47.46
N PRO A 353 37.78 10.45 -47.58
CA PRO A 353 36.84 11.49 -47.94
C PRO A 353 35.76 11.68 -46.86
N ALA A 354 35.31 12.93 -46.73
CA ALA A 354 34.29 13.37 -45.81
C ALA A 354 33.01 12.54 -45.95
N LYS A 355 32.52 12.00 -44.80
CA LYS A 355 31.24 11.32 -44.69
C LYS A 355 30.09 12.32 -44.66
N PRO A 356 28.95 12.00 -45.26
CA PRO A 356 27.72 12.78 -45.13
C PRO A 356 27.23 12.72 -43.68
N SER A 357 26.59 13.81 -43.20
CA SER A 357 25.95 13.91 -41.88
C SER A 357 24.99 12.76 -41.66
N GLU A 358 25.38 11.79 -40.86
CA GLU A 358 24.48 10.76 -40.36
C GLU A 358 23.44 11.42 -39.42
N LYS A 359 22.17 11.10 -39.63
CA LYS A 359 21.14 11.41 -38.63
C LYS A 359 21.60 10.90 -37.27
N PRO A 360 21.45 11.64 -36.16
CA PRO A 360 21.89 11.17 -34.86
C PRO A 360 21.20 9.81 -34.58
N ARG A 361 22.01 8.78 -34.31
CA ARG A 361 21.50 7.48 -33.92
C ARG A 361 20.86 7.60 -32.53
N ASP A 362 19.77 6.86 -32.30
CA ASP A 362 19.16 6.78 -30.99
C ASP A 362 20.18 6.30 -29.95
N LEU A 363 20.18 6.96 -28.77
CA LEU A 363 20.99 6.56 -27.62
C LEU A 363 20.61 5.16 -27.14
N ASN A 364 21.60 4.43 -26.65
CA ASN A 364 21.42 3.12 -26.04
C ASN A 364 22.37 2.94 -24.83
N ILE A 365 22.28 1.81 -24.13
CA ILE A 365 23.07 1.54 -22.91
C ILE A 365 24.60 1.55 -23.19
N ASP A 366 25.02 1.19 -24.40
CA ASP A 366 26.44 1.13 -24.77
C ASP A 366 27.08 2.51 -24.89
N ASP A 367 26.29 3.58 -24.99
CA ASP A 367 26.76 4.96 -24.97
C ASP A 367 27.20 5.42 -23.57
N PHE A 368 26.96 4.58 -22.54
CA PHE A 368 27.31 4.85 -21.15
C PHE A 368 28.26 3.78 -20.57
N ALA A 369 29.22 4.22 -19.76
CA ALA A 369 30.00 3.34 -18.91
C ALA A 369 29.27 3.20 -17.57
N LEU A 370 28.91 1.97 -17.19
CA LEU A 370 28.26 1.66 -15.93
C LEU A 370 29.32 1.61 -14.83
N LEU A 371 29.24 2.51 -13.84
CA LEU A 371 30.27 2.67 -12.82
C LEU A 371 29.92 1.94 -11.51
N LYS A 372 28.76 2.23 -10.93
CA LYS A 372 28.32 1.67 -9.64
C LYS A 372 26.81 1.60 -9.54
N VAL A 373 26.29 0.68 -8.71
CA VAL A 373 24.91 0.70 -8.26
C VAL A 373 24.80 1.69 -7.10
N VAL A 374 23.94 2.70 -7.22
CA VAL A 374 23.77 3.76 -6.21
C VAL A 374 22.40 3.75 -5.54
N GLY A 375 21.43 3.02 -6.11
CA GLY A 375 20.08 2.89 -5.56
C GLY A 375 19.38 1.60 -6.01
N LYS A 376 18.39 1.16 -5.22
CA LYS A 376 17.47 0.07 -5.56
C LYS A 376 16.05 0.59 -5.29
N GLY A 377 15.18 0.54 -6.29
CA GLY A 377 13.76 0.90 -6.18
C GLY A 377 12.85 -0.30 -6.40
N ALA A 378 11.54 -0.10 -6.26
CA ALA A 378 10.51 -1.14 -6.39
C ALA A 378 10.46 -1.80 -7.79
N PHE A 379 10.91 -1.09 -8.84
CA PHE A 379 10.82 -1.54 -10.24
C PHE A 379 12.19 -1.68 -10.91
N GLY A 380 13.29 -1.41 -10.18
CA GLY A 380 14.61 -1.47 -10.79
C GLY A 380 15.72 -0.88 -9.94
N LYS A 381 16.83 -0.52 -10.59
CA LYS A 381 18.03 -0.01 -9.94
C LYS A 381 18.41 1.36 -10.49
N VAL A 382 19.14 2.12 -9.67
CA VAL A 382 19.78 3.38 -10.08
C VAL A 382 21.28 3.17 -10.12
N LEU A 383 21.89 3.55 -11.23
CA LEU A 383 23.31 3.40 -11.50
C LEU A 383 23.97 4.77 -11.62
N LEU A 384 25.19 4.87 -11.13
CA LEU A 384 26.12 5.92 -11.52
C LEU A 384 26.72 5.54 -12.87
N VAL A 385 26.57 6.41 -13.86
CA VAL A 385 27.07 6.16 -15.23
C VAL A 385 27.85 7.34 -15.76
N LYS A 386 28.78 7.07 -16.70
CA LYS A 386 29.54 8.09 -17.42
C LYS A 386 29.23 8.01 -18.91
N LYS A 387 28.85 9.12 -19.53
CA LYS A 387 28.62 9.19 -20.98
C LYS A 387 29.92 9.04 -21.73
N LYS A 388 29.99 8.11 -22.72
CA LYS A 388 31.23 7.78 -23.42
C LYS A 388 31.54 8.71 -24.58
N GLN A 389 30.49 9.13 -25.35
CA GLN A 389 30.67 9.83 -26.64
C GLN A 389 29.61 10.89 -26.87
N GLY A 390 29.85 11.78 -27.85
CA GLY A 390 28.92 12.85 -28.25
C GLY A 390 28.97 14.08 -27.33
N ALA A 391 27.95 14.94 -27.46
CA ALA A 391 27.81 16.09 -26.58
C ALA A 391 27.77 15.64 -25.12
N ASN A 392 28.44 16.35 -24.21
CA ASN A 392 28.57 16.01 -22.80
C ASN A 392 29.31 14.66 -22.54
N ALA A 393 30.21 14.23 -23.43
CA ALA A 393 31.05 13.06 -23.16
C ALA A 393 31.92 13.29 -21.92
N GLY A 394 32.02 12.28 -21.07
CA GLY A 394 32.73 12.35 -19.80
C GLY A 394 31.88 12.78 -18.61
N SER A 395 30.67 13.34 -18.81
CA SER A 395 29.76 13.72 -17.75
C SER A 395 29.19 12.53 -17.03
N ILE A 396 28.91 12.71 -15.74
CA ILE A 396 28.37 11.71 -14.82
C ILE A 396 26.87 11.92 -14.64
N TYR A 397 26.11 10.83 -14.66
CA TYR A 397 24.66 10.83 -14.55
C TYR A 397 24.17 9.72 -13.61
N ALA A 398 22.93 9.87 -13.14
CA ALA A 398 22.16 8.79 -12.54
C ALA A 398 21.28 8.13 -13.61
N MET A 399 21.35 6.81 -13.75
CA MET A 399 20.55 6.03 -14.70
C MET A 399 19.58 5.13 -13.91
N LYS A 400 18.29 5.46 -13.93
CA LYS A 400 17.21 4.60 -13.39
C LYS A 400 16.85 3.57 -14.46
N VAL A 401 16.99 2.29 -14.13
CA VAL A 401 16.68 1.16 -15.04
C VAL A 401 15.43 0.47 -14.54
N LEU A 402 14.42 0.35 -15.40
CA LEU A 402 13.15 -0.32 -15.10
C LEU A 402 12.96 -1.52 -16.04
N LYS A 403 12.46 -2.63 -15.52
CA LYS A 403 12.15 -3.82 -16.31
C LYS A 403 10.72 -3.71 -16.83
N LYS A 404 10.52 -3.72 -18.16
CA LYS A 404 9.22 -3.52 -18.80
C LYS A 404 8.19 -4.55 -18.35
N SER A 405 8.56 -5.83 -18.23
CA SER A 405 7.67 -6.88 -17.73
C SER A 405 7.14 -6.60 -16.34
N ASP A 406 7.98 -6.06 -15.43
CA ASP A 406 7.58 -5.77 -14.05
C ASP A 406 6.64 -4.56 -13.99
N VAL A 407 6.89 -3.55 -14.84
CA VAL A 407 6.04 -2.36 -14.98
C VAL A 407 4.66 -2.74 -15.52
N ILE A 408 4.61 -3.58 -16.56
CA ILE A 408 3.35 -4.06 -17.16
C ILE A 408 2.59 -4.95 -16.16
N ALA A 409 3.27 -5.95 -15.56
CA ALA A 409 2.64 -6.88 -14.62
C ALA A 409 2.03 -6.19 -13.40
N LYS A 410 2.60 -5.04 -12.98
CA LYS A 410 2.08 -4.25 -11.86
C LYS A 410 1.11 -3.13 -12.29
N GLY A 411 0.71 -3.08 -13.56
CA GLY A 411 -0.19 -2.05 -14.08
C GLY A 411 0.36 -0.61 -13.99
N GLN A 412 1.70 -0.43 -14.06
CA GLN A 412 2.36 0.86 -13.83
C GLN A 412 2.82 1.56 -15.14
N VAL A 413 2.30 1.14 -16.27
CA VAL A 413 2.68 1.70 -17.58
C VAL A 413 2.36 3.18 -17.67
N GLU A 414 1.13 3.58 -17.31
CA GLU A 414 0.70 4.98 -17.34
C GLU A 414 1.52 5.85 -16.37
N HIS A 415 1.76 5.37 -15.15
CA HIS A 415 2.59 6.08 -14.17
C HIS A 415 4.03 6.26 -14.64
N THR A 416 4.61 5.24 -15.27
CA THR A 416 5.99 5.30 -15.80
C THR A 416 6.09 6.29 -16.98
N ASN A 417 5.10 6.30 -17.88
CA ASN A 417 5.05 7.26 -18.97
C ASN A 417 4.80 8.70 -18.46
N ALA A 418 3.94 8.87 -17.45
CA ALA A 418 3.70 10.15 -16.80
C ALA A 418 4.97 10.67 -16.08
N GLU A 419 5.70 9.80 -15.35
CA GLU A 419 6.99 10.15 -14.73
C GLU A 419 7.98 10.67 -15.80
N GLN A 420 8.13 9.97 -16.92
CA GLN A 420 9.01 10.39 -18.02
C GLN A 420 8.58 11.75 -18.59
N ALA A 421 7.29 11.95 -18.82
CA ALA A 421 6.75 13.20 -19.36
C ALA A 421 6.99 14.39 -18.40
N ILE A 422 6.70 14.22 -17.11
CA ILE A 422 6.94 15.24 -16.07
C ILE A 422 8.42 15.61 -16.01
N LEU A 423 9.31 14.63 -15.91
CA LEU A 423 10.75 14.84 -15.83
C LEU A 423 11.33 15.54 -17.08
N ARG A 424 10.70 15.34 -18.25
CA ARG A 424 11.08 16.01 -19.50
C ARG A 424 10.65 17.47 -19.56
N GLU A 425 9.42 17.76 -19.08
CA GLU A 425 8.77 19.06 -19.25
C GLU A 425 9.07 20.03 -18.12
N VAL A 426 9.18 19.51 -16.88
CA VAL A 426 9.42 20.35 -15.70
C VAL A 426 10.89 20.76 -15.61
N LYS A 427 11.16 22.07 -15.64
CA LYS A 427 12.51 22.64 -15.51
C LYS A 427 12.54 23.62 -14.33
N HIS A 428 13.15 23.19 -13.22
CA HIS A 428 13.24 23.99 -12.00
C HIS A 428 14.53 23.70 -11.22
N PRO A 429 15.20 24.70 -10.57
CA PRO A 429 16.47 24.49 -9.86
C PRO A 429 16.43 23.44 -8.75
N PHE A 430 15.26 23.22 -8.13
CA PHE A 430 15.05 22.29 -7.01
C PHE A 430 14.21 21.06 -7.41
N ILE A 431 14.12 20.75 -8.70
CA ILE A 431 13.46 19.55 -9.23
C ILE A 431 14.42 18.84 -10.19
N VAL A 432 14.52 17.52 -10.05
CA VAL A 432 15.36 16.71 -10.95
C VAL A 432 14.83 16.79 -12.39
N GLY A 433 15.73 17.04 -13.36
CA GLY A 433 15.39 17.09 -14.78
C GLY A 433 15.87 15.86 -15.53
N LEU A 434 15.12 15.45 -16.57
CA LEU A 434 15.50 14.37 -17.47
C LEU A 434 16.52 14.90 -18.51
N ARG A 435 17.66 14.22 -18.60
CA ARG A 435 18.68 14.50 -19.63
C ARG A 435 18.47 13.61 -20.85
N PHE A 436 18.25 12.31 -20.62
CA PHE A 436 18.00 11.34 -21.66
C PHE A 436 17.00 10.29 -21.19
N SER A 437 16.22 9.76 -22.11
CA SER A 437 15.54 8.47 -21.92
C SER A 437 15.63 7.63 -23.18
N PHE A 438 15.79 6.34 -23.01
CA PHE A 438 15.78 5.37 -24.09
C PHE A 438 15.30 4.01 -23.59
N GLN A 439 15.12 3.07 -24.49
CA GLN A 439 14.62 1.75 -24.16
C GLN A 439 15.34 0.66 -24.94
N SER A 440 15.45 -0.52 -24.34
CA SER A 440 15.75 -1.78 -25.01
C SER A 440 14.48 -2.58 -25.24
N ILE A 441 14.59 -3.81 -25.71
CA ILE A 441 13.46 -4.72 -25.88
C ILE A 441 12.74 -4.90 -24.54
N ASP A 442 13.48 -5.08 -23.45
CA ASP A 442 12.97 -5.50 -22.13
C ASP A 442 13.12 -4.45 -21.02
N LYS A 443 13.82 -3.32 -21.28
CA LYS A 443 14.09 -2.30 -20.24
C LYS A 443 13.84 -0.88 -20.71
N LEU A 444 13.57 -0.01 -19.72
CA LEU A 444 13.49 1.44 -19.84
C LEU A 444 14.65 2.06 -19.06
N TYR A 445 15.19 3.14 -19.59
CA TYR A 445 16.31 3.87 -19.00
C TYR A 445 15.94 5.35 -18.93
N LEU A 446 15.95 5.90 -17.70
CA LEU A 446 15.78 7.33 -17.42
C LEU A 446 17.09 7.86 -16.86
N ILE A 447 17.63 8.91 -17.48
CA ILE A 447 18.93 9.45 -17.14
C ILE A 447 18.77 10.90 -16.70
N THR A 448 19.18 11.17 -15.47
CA THR A 448 19.11 12.46 -14.80
C THR A 448 20.51 12.89 -14.33
N ASP A 449 20.64 14.11 -13.86
CA ASP A 449 21.87 14.53 -13.16
C ASP A 449 22.09 13.66 -11.91
N TYR A 450 23.36 13.46 -11.56
CA TYR A 450 23.74 12.74 -10.36
C TYR A 450 23.93 13.70 -9.18
N TYR A 451 23.22 13.46 -8.08
CA TYR A 451 23.30 14.26 -6.87
C TYR A 451 24.09 13.49 -5.80
N SER A 452 25.35 13.89 -5.59
CA SER A 452 26.30 13.11 -4.79
C SER A 452 26.17 13.28 -3.27
N GLY A 453 25.39 14.24 -2.81
CA GLY A 453 25.18 14.53 -1.38
C GLY A 453 24.27 13.53 -0.67
N GLY A 454 23.70 12.53 -1.37
CA GLY A 454 22.77 11.56 -0.78
C GLY A 454 21.36 12.15 -0.54
N ASN A 455 20.49 11.40 0.16
CA ASN A 455 19.15 11.87 0.47
C ASN A 455 19.05 12.53 1.85
N LEU A 456 18.02 13.36 2.03
CA LEU A 456 17.83 14.15 3.24
C LEU A 456 17.52 13.26 4.46
N PHE A 457 16.90 12.09 4.25
CA PHE A 457 16.65 11.11 5.31
C PHE A 457 17.95 10.61 5.96
N ALA A 458 18.97 10.26 5.16
CA ALA A 458 20.26 9.82 5.67
C ALA A 458 20.95 10.92 6.51
N HIS A 459 20.84 12.18 6.08
CA HIS A 459 21.36 13.32 6.83
C HIS A 459 20.60 13.55 8.14
N LEU A 460 19.27 13.45 8.13
CA LEU A 460 18.47 13.58 9.34
C LEU A 460 18.80 12.48 10.33
N ARG A 461 18.89 11.24 9.87
CA ARG A 461 19.23 10.08 10.71
C ARG A 461 20.62 10.24 11.36
N SER A 462 21.60 10.76 10.62
CA SER A 462 22.95 11.03 11.15
C SER A 462 22.96 12.16 12.19
N SER A 463 22.19 13.24 11.93
CA SER A 463 22.12 14.44 12.79
C SER A 463 21.12 14.28 13.94
N LYS A 464 20.28 13.21 13.93
CA LYS A 464 19.10 12.97 14.78
C LYS A 464 17.96 13.98 14.57
N ARG A 465 18.27 15.24 14.37
CA ARG A 465 17.37 16.35 14.03
C ARG A 465 18.14 17.49 13.40
N PHE A 466 17.48 18.36 12.65
CA PHE A 466 18.07 19.60 12.16
C PHE A 466 17.72 20.75 13.09
N SER A 467 18.56 21.80 13.09
CA SER A 467 18.18 23.08 13.68
C SER A 467 17.03 23.70 12.91
N GLU A 468 16.23 24.56 13.53
CA GLU A 468 15.15 25.28 12.89
C GLU A 468 15.64 26.06 11.66
N PHE A 469 16.80 26.71 11.76
CA PHE A 469 17.43 27.43 10.65
C PHE A 469 17.71 26.51 9.44
N ARG A 470 18.24 25.31 9.68
CA ARG A 470 18.53 24.34 8.63
C ARG A 470 17.24 23.76 8.01
N ALA A 471 16.25 23.45 8.85
CA ALA A 471 14.96 22.96 8.40
C ALA A 471 14.21 24.02 7.58
N LYS A 472 14.20 25.29 8.02
CA LYS A 472 13.62 26.43 7.32
C LYS A 472 14.20 26.60 5.92
N PHE A 473 15.53 26.49 5.77
CA PHE A 473 16.22 26.62 4.49
C PHE A 473 15.74 25.56 3.47
N TYR A 474 15.76 24.27 3.85
CA TYR A 474 15.31 23.20 2.96
C TYR A 474 13.81 23.29 2.68
N ALA A 475 13.03 23.65 3.68
CA ALA A 475 11.60 23.86 3.52
C ALA A 475 11.30 24.98 2.50
N ALA A 476 12.06 26.08 2.52
CA ALA A 476 11.91 27.16 1.55
C ALA A 476 12.23 26.74 0.11
N GLU A 477 13.26 25.89 -0.11
CA GLU A 477 13.55 25.32 -1.43
C GLU A 477 12.44 24.38 -1.91
N LEU A 478 11.86 23.58 -0.99
CA LEU A 478 10.72 22.71 -1.31
C LEU A 478 9.46 23.47 -1.64
N ILE A 479 9.18 24.61 -0.97
CA ILE A 479 8.04 25.47 -1.31
C ILE A 479 8.14 25.90 -2.76
N LEU A 480 9.33 26.34 -3.23
CA LEU A 480 9.55 26.74 -4.62
C LEU A 480 9.35 25.58 -5.60
N ALA A 481 9.83 24.38 -5.23
CA ALA A 481 9.66 23.18 -6.04
C ALA A 481 8.18 22.77 -6.17
N LEU A 482 7.46 22.67 -5.03
CA LEU A 482 6.04 22.30 -5.02
C LEU A 482 5.17 23.35 -5.70
N GLN A 483 5.45 24.65 -5.48
CA GLN A 483 4.77 25.73 -6.19
C GLN A 483 4.87 25.54 -7.69
N HIS A 484 6.09 25.32 -8.20
CA HIS A 484 6.30 25.13 -9.64
C HIS A 484 5.53 23.92 -10.19
N LEU A 485 5.42 22.82 -9.44
CA LEU A 485 4.60 21.68 -9.84
C LEU A 485 3.12 22.04 -9.86
N HIS A 486 2.62 22.68 -8.81
CA HIS A 486 1.21 23.07 -8.68
C HIS A 486 0.78 24.10 -9.74
N ASP A 487 1.67 25.07 -10.08
CA ASP A 487 1.45 26.04 -11.14
C ASP A 487 1.36 25.38 -12.54
N ASN A 488 1.90 24.17 -12.68
CA ASN A 488 1.80 23.32 -13.89
C ASN A 488 0.75 22.20 -13.75
N ASP A 489 -0.22 22.32 -12.85
CA ASP A 489 -1.30 21.35 -12.59
C ASP A 489 -0.79 19.93 -12.21
N ILE A 490 0.38 19.81 -11.59
CA ILE A 490 0.97 18.54 -11.15
C ILE A 490 0.91 18.42 -9.64
N ILE A 491 0.24 17.37 -9.10
CA ILE A 491 0.34 16.99 -7.69
C ILE A 491 1.46 15.95 -7.53
N TYR A 492 2.35 16.17 -6.57
CA TYR A 492 3.51 15.31 -6.34
C TYR A 492 3.18 14.00 -5.61
N ARG A 493 2.41 14.02 -4.52
CA ARG A 493 1.80 12.90 -3.76
C ARG A 493 2.73 11.95 -3.00
N ASP A 494 4.04 12.08 -3.11
CA ASP A 494 5.00 11.22 -2.38
C ASP A 494 6.14 12.04 -1.74
N LEU A 495 5.78 13.19 -1.14
CA LEU A 495 6.76 14.02 -0.46
C LEU A 495 7.21 13.33 0.83
N LYS A 496 8.51 13.03 0.90
CA LYS A 496 9.22 12.43 2.03
C LYS A 496 10.71 12.67 1.92
N LEU A 497 11.43 12.51 3.02
CA LEU A 497 12.88 12.81 3.10
C LEU A 497 13.73 11.93 2.16
N GLU A 498 13.30 10.71 1.87
CA GLU A 498 13.98 9.78 0.94
C GLU A 498 13.98 10.30 -0.50
N ASN A 499 12.94 11.05 -0.89
CA ASN A 499 12.76 11.58 -2.24
C ASN A 499 13.37 12.98 -2.42
N ILE A 500 14.13 13.46 -1.44
CA ILE A 500 14.84 14.73 -1.49
C ILE A 500 16.33 14.43 -1.50
N LEU A 501 16.99 14.70 -2.63
CA LEU A 501 18.42 14.54 -2.80
C LEU A 501 19.15 15.84 -2.49
N MET A 502 20.42 15.75 -2.10
CA MET A 502 21.28 16.89 -1.82
C MET A 502 22.37 16.99 -2.88
N GLU A 503 22.59 18.20 -3.38
CA GLU A 503 23.72 18.53 -4.23
C GLU A 503 25.01 18.61 -3.41
N HIS A 504 26.15 18.48 -4.07
CA HIS A 504 27.46 18.73 -3.43
C HIS A 504 27.61 20.16 -2.90
N THR A 505 26.81 21.10 -3.41
CA THR A 505 26.74 22.50 -2.96
C THR A 505 25.96 22.70 -1.67
N GLY A 506 25.14 21.71 -1.27
CA GLY A 506 24.26 21.76 -0.09
C GLY A 506 22.83 22.18 -0.37
N HIS A 507 22.48 22.53 -1.60
CA HIS A 507 21.10 22.71 -2.05
C HIS A 507 20.41 21.35 -2.21
N ILE A 508 19.06 21.34 -2.21
CA ILE A 508 18.29 20.12 -2.35
C ILE A 508 17.56 20.04 -3.69
N VAL A 509 17.19 18.83 -4.09
CA VAL A 509 16.46 18.57 -5.32
C VAL A 509 15.41 17.49 -5.08
N LEU A 510 14.17 17.74 -5.48
CA LEU A 510 13.06 16.82 -5.42
C LEU A 510 13.14 15.80 -6.56
N THR A 511 12.99 14.49 -6.25
CA THR A 511 13.12 13.38 -7.21
C THR A 511 11.97 12.39 -7.06
N ASP A 512 11.89 11.38 -7.94
CA ASP A 512 10.93 10.28 -7.93
C ASP A 512 9.46 10.70 -8.13
N PHE A 513 9.06 10.87 -9.39
CA PHE A 513 7.73 11.28 -9.82
C PHE A 513 6.80 10.09 -10.15
N GLY A 514 7.15 8.88 -9.74
CA GLY A 514 6.40 7.66 -10.03
C GLY A 514 4.97 7.62 -9.48
N LEU A 515 4.64 8.48 -8.51
CA LEU A 515 3.27 8.64 -7.98
C LEU A 515 2.63 9.97 -8.38
N SER A 516 3.33 10.86 -9.08
CA SER A 516 2.80 12.18 -9.45
C SER A 516 1.67 12.07 -10.49
N LYS A 517 0.73 13.00 -10.43
CA LYS A 517 -0.42 13.03 -11.34
C LYS A 517 -0.49 14.37 -12.06
N PRO A 518 -0.33 14.40 -13.40
CA PRO A 518 -0.61 15.57 -14.21
C PRO A 518 -2.12 15.71 -14.48
N ASP A 519 -2.53 16.87 -14.99
CA ASP A 519 -3.88 17.19 -15.47
C ASP A 519 -4.97 16.90 -14.44
N ILE A 520 -4.92 17.64 -13.32
CA ILE A 520 -6.00 17.63 -12.37
C ILE A 520 -7.17 18.35 -13.01
N ASP A 521 -8.15 17.58 -13.46
CA ASP A 521 -9.40 18.16 -13.92
C ASP A 521 -9.94 19.10 -12.83
N LYS A 522 -9.96 20.40 -13.12
CA LYS A 522 -10.38 21.48 -12.22
C LYS A 522 -11.76 21.23 -11.59
N SER A 523 -12.55 20.33 -12.19
CA SER A 523 -13.88 19.92 -11.72
C SER A 523 -13.91 18.61 -10.90
N GLY A 524 -12.87 17.78 -10.89
CA GLY A 524 -12.92 16.39 -10.45
C GLY A 524 -11.99 15.96 -9.31
N GLY A 525 -10.81 16.53 -9.16
CA GLY A 525 -9.80 16.08 -8.18
C GLY A 525 -9.25 14.67 -8.44
N ALA A 526 -8.25 14.24 -7.67
CA ALA A 526 -7.73 12.87 -7.68
C ALA A 526 -8.46 12.02 -6.64
N SER A 527 -8.55 10.68 -6.86
CA SER A 527 -9.20 9.74 -5.94
C SER A 527 -8.34 8.51 -5.62
N THR A 528 -7.14 8.40 -6.21
CA THR A 528 -6.26 7.25 -6.01
C THR A 528 -5.58 7.31 -4.64
N PHE A 529 -5.76 6.28 -3.82
CA PHE A 529 -5.05 6.15 -2.54
C PHE A 529 -3.59 5.75 -2.79
N CYS A 530 -2.65 6.67 -2.53
CA CYS A 530 -1.22 6.46 -2.71
C CYS A 530 -0.40 7.33 -1.75
N GLY A 531 0.89 7.08 -1.66
CA GLY A 531 1.84 7.80 -0.81
C GLY A 531 2.37 6.96 0.36
N THR A 532 3.31 7.53 1.09
CA THR A 532 3.94 6.91 2.27
C THR A 532 3.07 7.12 3.50
N ALA A 533 2.75 6.06 4.24
CA ALA A 533 1.71 6.04 5.28
C ALA A 533 1.80 7.17 6.33
N GLU A 534 3.01 7.57 6.74
CA GLU A 534 3.25 8.59 7.75
C GLU A 534 3.00 10.03 7.26
N TYR A 535 2.99 10.24 5.93
CA TYR A 535 2.84 11.54 5.28
C TYR A 535 1.47 11.73 4.62
N ILE A 536 0.60 10.71 4.70
CA ILE A 536 -0.71 10.73 4.04
C ILE A 536 -1.61 11.82 4.64
N ALA A 537 -2.23 12.62 3.77
CA ALA A 537 -3.18 13.65 4.18
C ALA A 537 -4.53 13.04 4.62
N PRO A 538 -5.25 13.67 5.58
CA PRO A 538 -6.51 13.16 6.12
C PRO A 538 -7.56 12.84 5.06
N GLU A 539 -7.70 13.68 4.03
CA GLU A 539 -8.66 13.51 2.94
C GLU A 539 -8.43 12.23 2.13
N LEU A 540 -7.17 11.76 2.01
CA LEU A 540 -6.87 10.47 1.37
C LEU A 540 -7.34 9.30 2.26
N LEU A 541 -7.14 9.41 3.58
CA LEU A 541 -7.62 8.41 4.54
C LEU A 541 -9.16 8.35 4.57
N MET A 542 -9.81 9.47 4.30
CA MET A 542 -11.26 9.59 4.21
C MET A 542 -11.82 9.25 2.80
N TYR A 543 -10.96 8.83 1.86
CA TYR A 543 -11.34 8.52 0.47
C TYR A 543 -12.07 9.65 -0.25
N LYS A 544 -11.77 10.91 0.11
CA LYS A 544 -12.31 12.08 -0.57
C LYS A 544 -11.54 12.36 -1.86
N LYS A 545 -12.17 13.11 -2.76
CA LYS A 545 -11.45 13.74 -3.88
C LYS A 545 -10.49 14.79 -3.32
N TYR A 546 -9.29 14.88 -3.86
CA TYR A 546 -8.24 15.74 -3.34
C TYR A 546 -7.52 16.51 -4.45
N GLY A 547 -6.89 17.60 -4.09
CA GLY A 547 -6.10 18.47 -4.95
C GLY A 547 -4.68 18.67 -4.40
N ALA A 548 -4.02 19.73 -4.82
CA ALA A 548 -2.64 20.09 -4.45
C ALA A 548 -2.43 20.24 -2.92
N ALA A 549 -3.47 20.52 -2.15
CA ALA A 549 -3.39 20.67 -0.70
C ALA A 549 -2.85 19.43 0.04
N VAL A 550 -2.87 18.23 -0.57
CA VAL A 550 -2.27 17.02 0.02
C VAL A 550 -0.75 17.12 0.13
N ASP A 551 -0.10 17.82 -0.82
CA ASP A 551 1.34 18.04 -0.79
C ASP A 551 1.73 19.01 0.34
N TRP A 552 0.89 19.99 0.66
CA TRP A 552 1.11 20.90 1.78
C TRP A 552 0.94 20.22 3.14
N TRP A 553 0.03 19.25 3.26
CA TRP A 553 -0.02 18.38 4.44
C TRP A 553 1.29 17.59 4.59
N SER A 554 1.71 16.88 3.54
CA SER A 554 2.95 16.10 3.55
C SER A 554 4.18 16.99 3.84
N PHE A 555 4.17 18.22 3.35
CA PHE A 555 5.19 19.24 3.66
C PHE A 555 5.19 19.62 5.13
N GLY A 556 4.03 19.77 5.78
CA GLY A 556 3.91 20.01 7.21
C GLY A 556 4.48 18.85 8.05
N ILE A 557 4.17 17.60 7.66
CA ILE A 557 4.76 16.40 8.28
C ILE A 557 6.28 16.42 8.16
N LEU A 558 6.80 16.72 6.98
CA LEU A 558 8.23 16.75 6.68
C LEU A 558 8.97 17.86 7.44
N LEU A 559 8.38 19.06 7.53
CA LEU A 559 8.95 20.16 8.29
C LEU A 559 9.04 19.81 9.79
N TYR A 560 7.97 19.22 10.33
CA TYR A 560 7.98 18.73 11.71
C TYR A 560 9.08 17.66 11.89
N GLU A 561 9.16 16.68 11.00
CA GLU A 561 10.12 15.58 11.08
C GLU A 561 11.57 16.08 11.00
N MET A 562 11.89 17.04 10.14
CA MET A 562 13.22 17.64 10.07
C MET A 562 13.68 18.22 11.40
N MET A 563 12.77 18.85 12.14
CA MET A 563 13.07 19.49 13.43
C MET A 563 13.03 18.53 14.62
N ASN A 564 12.13 17.54 14.58
CA ASN A 564 11.92 16.59 15.69
C ASN A 564 12.74 15.29 15.57
N GLY A 565 13.06 14.88 14.34
CA GLY A 565 13.70 13.61 14.03
C GLY A 565 12.75 12.42 13.88
N LYS A 566 11.43 12.66 14.03
CA LYS A 566 10.33 11.69 13.81
C LYS A 566 9.10 12.44 13.35
N THR A 567 8.22 11.76 12.61
CA THR A 567 6.94 12.32 12.18
C THR A 567 5.98 12.56 13.36
N PRO A 568 5.05 13.53 13.29
CA PRO A 568 4.25 13.97 14.44
C PRO A 568 3.25 12.94 14.95
N PHE A 569 2.74 12.09 14.06
CA PHE A 569 1.68 11.14 14.36
C PHE A 569 2.17 9.68 14.39
N LEU A 570 3.50 9.47 14.38
CA LEU A 570 4.11 8.15 14.34
C LEU A 570 3.59 7.26 15.47
N ASP A 571 3.10 6.11 15.09
CA ASP A 571 2.70 5.05 16.00
C ASP A 571 3.05 3.68 15.41
N SER A 572 3.36 2.72 16.26
CA SER A 572 3.61 1.34 15.85
C SER A 572 2.33 0.67 15.32
N ASN A 573 1.17 1.10 15.82
CA ASN A 573 -0.13 0.72 15.31
C ASN A 573 -0.55 1.67 14.18
N LYS A 574 -0.60 1.15 12.96
CA LYS A 574 -0.95 1.93 11.76
C LYS A 574 -2.35 2.56 11.83
N LYS A 575 -3.30 1.89 12.48
CA LYS A 575 -4.66 2.44 12.65
C LYS A 575 -4.67 3.62 13.62
N LEU A 576 -3.93 3.51 14.74
CA LEU A 576 -3.80 4.60 15.69
C LEU A 576 -3.05 5.78 15.07
N MET A 577 -2.04 5.51 14.25
CA MET A 577 -1.38 6.56 13.45
C MET A 577 -2.39 7.26 12.52
N TYR A 578 -3.23 6.53 11.80
CA TYR A 578 -4.27 7.11 10.93
C TYR A 578 -5.35 7.86 11.71
N TYR A 579 -5.73 7.34 12.89
CA TYR A 579 -6.61 8.06 13.80
C TYR A 579 -6.00 9.38 14.25
N ARG A 580 -4.71 9.39 14.67
CA ARG A 580 -4.00 10.62 15.05
C ARG A 580 -3.89 11.61 13.91
N ILE A 581 -3.63 11.17 12.68
CA ILE A 581 -3.60 12.02 11.48
C ILE A 581 -4.92 12.77 11.29
N THR A 582 -6.05 12.17 11.62
CA THR A 582 -7.37 12.74 11.41
C THR A 582 -7.95 13.47 12.62
N HIS A 583 -7.46 13.21 13.86
CA HIS A 583 -8.10 13.70 15.09
C HIS A 583 -7.14 14.37 16.08
N SER A 584 -5.83 14.23 15.93
CA SER A 584 -4.87 14.79 16.89
C SER A 584 -4.14 15.99 16.33
N ARG A 585 -3.59 16.82 17.22
CA ARG A 585 -2.64 17.88 16.88
C ARG A 585 -1.21 17.42 17.15
N PRO A 586 -0.20 17.98 16.44
CA PRO A 586 1.19 17.72 16.76
C PRO A 586 1.55 18.14 18.19
N GLU A 587 2.44 17.38 18.83
CA GLU A 587 3.01 17.75 20.12
C GLU A 587 4.34 18.46 19.93
N TYR A 588 4.56 19.60 20.59
CA TYR A 588 5.74 20.43 20.40
C TYR A 588 6.63 20.46 21.66
N ASN A 589 7.91 20.22 21.47
CA ASN A 589 8.91 20.54 22.47
C ASN A 589 9.35 22.02 22.31
N GLN A 590 8.98 22.87 23.26
CA GLN A 590 9.26 24.31 23.27
C GLN A 590 10.76 24.67 23.17
N LYS A 591 11.66 23.73 23.44
CA LYS A 591 13.10 23.93 23.24
C LYS A 591 13.56 23.73 21.80
N ILE A 592 12.69 23.23 20.92
CA ILE A 592 13.01 22.88 19.55
C ILE A 592 12.30 23.81 18.58
N TYR A 593 11.04 24.16 18.88
CA TYR A 593 10.15 24.88 18.01
C TYR A 593 9.92 26.31 18.51
N SER A 594 10.14 27.29 17.65
CA SER A 594 9.71 28.68 17.89
C SER A 594 8.16 28.79 17.76
N PRO A 595 7.54 29.83 18.33
CA PRO A 595 6.10 30.07 18.09
C PRO A 595 5.75 30.18 16.60
N ALA A 596 6.63 30.82 15.81
CA ALA A 596 6.43 30.96 14.37
C ALA A 596 6.47 29.63 13.62
N SER A 597 7.40 28.72 13.98
CA SER A 597 7.44 27.37 13.39
C SER A 597 6.22 26.51 13.78
N GLN A 598 5.76 26.60 15.04
CA GLN A 598 4.55 25.91 15.49
C GLN A 598 3.33 26.41 14.72
N ALA A 599 3.12 27.69 14.61
CA ALA A 599 1.99 28.27 13.89
C ALA A 599 1.99 27.86 12.41
N CYS A 600 3.16 27.85 11.76
CA CYS A 600 3.30 27.39 10.38
C CYS A 600 2.93 25.89 10.23
N ILE A 601 3.47 25.01 11.09
CA ILE A 601 3.19 23.57 11.04
C ILE A 601 1.72 23.30 11.36
N ASP A 602 1.12 23.96 12.36
CA ASP A 602 -0.31 23.83 12.68
C ASP A 602 -1.22 24.23 11.52
N GLY A 603 -0.86 25.31 10.82
CA GLY A 603 -1.56 25.74 9.61
C GLY A 603 -1.49 24.70 8.49
N LEU A 604 -0.30 24.12 8.26
CA LEU A 604 -0.08 23.07 7.26
C LEU A 604 -0.78 21.75 7.64
N LEU A 605 -0.84 21.40 8.92
CA LEU A 605 -1.48 20.19 9.45
C LEU A 605 -2.95 20.42 9.85
N THR A 606 -3.62 21.38 9.19
CA THR A 606 -5.06 21.55 9.31
C THR A 606 -5.80 20.44 8.57
N VAL A 607 -6.69 19.72 9.28
CA VAL A 607 -7.42 18.55 8.74
C VAL A 607 -8.35 18.95 7.60
N ASN A 608 -9.02 20.11 7.72
CA ASN A 608 -9.85 20.65 6.64
C ASN A 608 -8.95 21.18 5.52
N GLU A 609 -8.98 20.51 4.37
CA GLU A 609 -8.14 20.82 3.21
C GLU A 609 -8.35 22.25 2.65
N LYS A 610 -9.52 22.84 2.87
CA LYS A 610 -9.86 24.19 2.39
C LYS A 610 -9.34 25.30 3.30
N GLU A 611 -9.13 25.00 4.58
CA GLU A 611 -8.61 25.91 5.60
C GLU A 611 -7.10 25.72 5.83
N ARG A 612 -6.54 24.70 5.20
CA ARG A 612 -5.11 24.35 5.31
C ARG A 612 -4.25 25.46 4.72
N LEU A 613 -3.19 25.84 5.42
CA LEU A 613 -2.20 26.79 4.92
C LEU A 613 -1.63 26.28 3.57
N GLY A 614 -1.68 27.10 2.54
CA GLY A 614 -1.32 26.75 1.16
C GLY A 614 -2.49 26.29 0.30
N ALA A 615 -3.72 26.19 0.84
CA ALA A 615 -4.90 25.81 0.06
C ALA A 615 -5.16 26.74 -1.13
N ASN A 616 -4.85 28.03 -0.99
CA ASN A 616 -4.99 29.01 -2.05
C ASN A 616 -3.66 29.33 -2.76
N GLY A 617 -2.62 28.52 -2.54
CA GLY A 617 -1.33 28.65 -3.19
C GLY A 617 -0.15 28.83 -2.23
N ALA A 618 1.06 28.66 -2.75
CA ALA A 618 2.30 28.68 -1.97
C ALA A 618 2.60 30.06 -1.33
N GLU A 619 2.04 31.13 -1.85
CA GLU A 619 2.25 32.48 -1.32
C GLU A 619 1.74 32.63 0.12
N GLU A 620 0.65 31.93 0.49
CA GLU A 620 0.17 31.91 1.87
C GLU A 620 1.26 31.41 2.84
N ILE A 621 2.02 30.39 2.43
CA ILE A 621 3.08 29.80 3.24
C ILE A 621 4.30 30.72 3.33
N LYS A 622 4.70 31.32 2.20
CA LYS A 622 5.85 32.25 2.13
C LYS A 622 5.65 33.49 2.99
N GLN A 623 4.40 33.95 3.14
CA GLN A 623 4.04 35.16 3.93
C GLN A 623 3.95 34.88 5.44
N THR A 624 4.09 33.62 5.90
CA THR A 624 4.10 33.32 7.33
C THR A 624 5.32 33.93 8.01
N GLU A 625 5.19 34.27 9.30
CA GLU A 625 6.30 34.79 10.12
C GLU A 625 7.51 33.82 10.07
N PHE A 626 7.29 32.53 9.99
CA PHE A 626 8.34 31.53 9.93
C PHE A 626 9.27 31.71 8.72
N PHE A 627 8.76 32.14 7.58
CA PHE A 627 9.53 32.34 6.35
C PHE A 627 9.81 33.83 6.04
N SER A 628 9.44 34.75 6.90
CA SER A 628 9.55 36.20 6.66
C SER A 628 10.97 36.69 6.34
N GLU A 629 12.00 36.03 6.83
CA GLU A 629 13.42 36.36 6.60
C GLU A 629 13.99 35.76 5.30
N ILE A 630 13.22 34.94 4.58
CA ILE A 630 13.69 34.24 3.38
C ILE A 630 13.47 35.10 2.14
N ASP A 631 14.54 35.43 1.46
CA ASP A 631 14.48 36.01 0.10
C ASP A 631 14.33 34.84 -0.92
N PHE A 632 13.09 34.51 -1.25
CA PHE A 632 12.77 33.45 -2.20
C PHE A 632 13.32 33.72 -3.61
N SER A 633 13.50 34.98 -4.02
CA SER A 633 14.08 35.30 -5.31
C SER A 633 15.58 34.98 -5.37
N GLN A 634 16.32 35.29 -4.34
CA GLN A 634 17.74 34.94 -4.22
C GLN A 634 17.92 33.43 -4.04
N LEU A 635 17.00 32.78 -3.28
CA LEU A 635 17.00 31.35 -3.06
C LEU A 635 16.77 30.57 -4.37
N LEU A 636 15.78 30.99 -5.18
CA LEU A 636 15.50 30.41 -6.50
C LEU A 636 16.73 30.45 -7.43
N GLN A 637 17.54 31.49 -7.33
CA GLN A 637 18.78 31.65 -8.08
C GLN A 637 19.99 30.91 -7.45
N LYS A 638 19.77 30.15 -6.36
CA LYS A 638 20.83 29.51 -5.56
C LYS A 638 21.93 30.47 -5.06
N LYS A 639 21.60 31.74 -4.84
CA LYS A 639 22.53 32.76 -4.32
C LYS A 639 22.61 32.77 -2.80
N VAL A 640 21.68 32.16 -2.10
CA VAL A 640 21.69 31.99 -0.64
C VAL A 640 22.58 30.80 -0.27
N ARG A 641 23.57 31.03 0.59
CA ARG A 641 24.49 29.95 1.00
C ARG A 641 23.76 28.90 1.85
N PRO A 642 23.82 27.61 1.49
CA PRO A 642 23.24 26.53 2.30
C PRO A 642 23.85 26.43 3.70
N PRO A 643 23.04 26.13 4.73
CA PRO A 643 23.51 25.98 6.11
C PRO A 643 24.38 24.74 6.36
N PHE A 644 24.40 23.85 5.41
CA PHE A 644 25.19 22.63 5.44
C PHE A 644 25.61 22.24 4.03
N VAL A 645 26.89 21.91 3.88
CA VAL A 645 27.47 21.40 2.62
C VAL A 645 27.95 19.98 2.89
N PRO A 646 27.50 18.98 2.11
CA PRO A 646 27.94 17.60 2.29
C PRO A 646 29.42 17.45 1.93
N GLU A 647 30.12 16.52 2.58
CA GLU A 647 31.51 16.22 2.24
C GLU A 647 31.59 15.38 0.97
N GLY A 648 32.48 15.70 0.08
CA GLY A 648 32.77 14.98 -1.15
C GLY A 648 32.70 15.85 -2.39
N SER A 649 33.06 15.30 -3.54
CA SER A 649 32.92 15.94 -4.84
C SER A 649 31.55 15.62 -5.47
N ASP A 650 31.24 16.26 -6.57
CA ASP A 650 30.06 16.02 -7.41
C ASP A 650 29.90 14.56 -7.90
N VAL A 651 31.00 13.79 -7.93
CA VAL A 651 31.04 12.37 -8.31
C VAL A 651 31.19 11.42 -7.12
N SER A 652 31.13 11.92 -5.89
CA SER A 652 31.29 11.12 -4.67
C SER A 652 30.17 10.09 -4.50
N THR A 653 30.53 8.89 -4.02
CA THR A 653 29.55 7.85 -3.61
C THR A 653 29.58 7.63 -2.09
N LYS A 654 30.07 8.60 -1.32
CA LYS A 654 30.20 8.52 0.15
C LYS A 654 28.88 8.19 0.85
N TYR A 655 27.78 8.71 0.35
CA TYR A 655 26.45 8.54 0.92
C TYR A 655 25.67 7.36 0.34
N VAL A 656 26.26 6.58 -0.55
CA VAL A 656 25.72 5.31 -1.06
C VAL A 656 26.04 4.19 -0.07
N SER A 657 25.10 3.30 0.19
CA SER A 657 25.36 2.16 1.07
C SER A 657 26.49 1.27 0.52
N LYS A 658 27.39 0.81 1.40
CA LYS A 658 28.56 -0.01 1.00
C LYS A 658 28.13 -1.29 0.27
N SER A 659 27.02 -1.90 0.66
CA SER A 659 26.47 -3.12 0.05
C SER A 659 25.98 -2.91 -1.38
N LEU A 660 25.42 -1.73 -1.69
CA LEU A 660 25.04 -1.36 -3.06
C LEU A 660 26.24 -1.01 -3.92
N ALA A 661 27.16 -0.19 -3.38
CA ALA A 661 28.34 0.25 -4.11
C ALA A 661 29.33 -0.87 -4.46
N ALA A 662 29.26 -2.01 -3.76
CA ALA A 662 30.08 -3.20 -4.02
C ALA A 662 29.57 -4.08 -5.18
N LYS A 663 28.32 -3.86 -5.65
CA LYS A 663 27.73 -4.65 -6.74
C LYS A 663 28.29 -4.21 -8.10
N ASP A 664 28.71 -5.18 -8.93
CA ASP A 664 29.15 -4.91 -10.29
C ASP A 664 27.92 -4.72 -11.21
N PRO A 665 27.68 -3.49 -11.72
CA PRO A 665 26.52 -3.23 -12.57
C PRO A 665 26.57 -3.95 -13.91
N ASN A 666 27.75 -4.33 -14.41
CA ASN A 666 27.94 -4.98 -15.72
C ASN A 666 27.53 -6.46 -15.71
N ARG A 667 27.47 -7.08 -14.52
CA ARG A 667 27.03 -8.47 -14.33
C ARG A 667 25.57 -8.59 -13.87
N ASP A 668 24.89 -7.47 -13.71
CA ASP A 668 23.56 -7.43 -13.17
C ASP A 668 22.49 -7.62 -14.27
N SER A 669 21.85 -8.77 -14.29
CA SER A 669 20.78 -9.10 -15.26
C SER A 669 19.57 -8.16 -15.20
N SER A 670 19.39 -7.44 -14.10
CA SER A 670 18.34 -6.41 -14.00
C SER A 670 18.72 -5.11 -14.73
N VAL A 671 19.96 -4.95 -15.12
CA VAL A 671 20.51 -3.75 -15.78
C VAL A 671 20.78 -4.01 -17.25
N VAL A 672 21.47 -5.11 -17.57
CA VAL A 672 21.86 -5.47 -18.93
C VAL A 672 20.63 -5.97 -19.71
N PRO A 673 20.42 -5.54 -20.98
CA PRO A 673 19.32 -6.04 -21.80
C PRO A 673 19.31 -7.57 -21.88
N SER A 674 18.12 -8.16 -21.82
CA SER A 674 17.96 -9.61 -21.99
C SER A 674 17.20 -9.95 -23.28
N ASN A 675 17.44 -11.17 -23.80
CA ASN A 675 16.74 -11.65 -24.99
C ASN A 675 15.34 -12.13 -24.62
N VAL A 676 14.31 -11.37 -25.00
CA VAL A 676 12.92 -11.81 -24.91
C VAL A 676 12.61 -12.66 -26.12
N LYS A 677 12.31 -13.96 -25.94
CA LYS A 677 12.07 -14.90 -27.05
C LYS A 677 10.63 -14.89 -27.57
N ASP A 678 9.67 -14.41 -26.77
CA ASP A 678 8.24 -14.37 -27.13
C ASP A 678 7.91 -13.13 -27.98
N PRO A 679 7.53 -13.29 -29.25
CA PRO A 679 7.22 -12.16 -30.15
C PRO A 679 5.99 -11.37 -29.70
N LYS A 680 5.00 -12.02 -29.04
CA LYS A 680 3.79 -11.36 -28.56
C LYS A 680 4.12 -10.43 -27.42
N LEU A 681 4.92 -10.88 -26.48
CA LEU A 681 5.40 -10.09 -25.33
C LEU A 681 6.31 -8.93 -25.80
N GLN A 682 7.15 -9.16 -26.82
CA GLN A 682 7.96 -8.06 -27.41
C GLN A 682 7.08 -6.96 -27.99
N LYS A 683 6.02 -7.34 -28.75
CA LYS A 683 5.09 -6.37 -29.35
C LYS A 683 4.32 -5.59 -28.29
N GLU A 684 3.88 -6.25 -27.24
CA GLU A 684 3.21 -5.62 -26.09
C GLU A 684 4.13 -4.58 -25.41
N MET A 685 5.37 -4.97 -25.09
CA MET A 685 6.38 -4.09 -24.48
C MET A 685 6.73 -2.88 -25.37
N GLN A 686 6.78 -3.05 -26.68
CA GLN A 686 7.05 -1.95 -27.61
C GLN A 686 5.85 -1.00 -27.70
N THR A 687 4.63 -1.53 -27.72
CA THR A 687 3.42 -0.71 -27.83
C THR A 687 3.19 0.11 -26.56
N ALA A 688 3.41 -0.49 -25.38
CA ALA A 688 3.19 0.15 -24.07
C ALA A 688 4.10 1.38 -23.84
N PHE A 689 5.29 1.39 -24.43
CA PHE A 689 6.30 2.46 -24.25
C PHE A 689 6.69 3.16 -25.54
N LYS A 690 5.75 3.24 -26.50
CA LYS A 690 5.96 3.97 -27.73
C LYS A 690 6.22 5.45 -27.45
N GLY A 691 7.32 6.00 -28.02
CA GLY A 691 7.70 7.42 -27.82
C GLY A 691 8.46 7.71 -26.53
N PHE A 692 8.94 6.69 -25.80
CA PHE A 692 9.69 6.85 -24.55
C PHE A 692 11.09 7.47 -24.75
N ASN A 693 11.66 7.42 -25.96
CA ASN A 693 12.98 7.96 -26.22
C ASN A 693 12.98 9.49 -26.22
N TYR A 694 13.94 10.09 -25.50
CA TYR A 694 14.14 11.53 -25.38
C TYR A 694 15.63 11.85 -25.23
N GLN A 695 16.02 12.95 -25.82
CA GLN A 695 17.33 13.57 -25.61
C GLN A 695 17.14 15.06 -25.45
N GLU A 696 17.68 15.62 -24.37
CA GLU A 696 17.64 17.05 -24.16
C GLU A 696 18.51 17.74 -25.21
N ASP A 697 17.95 18.73 -25.89
CA ASP A 697 18.71 19.57 -26.84
C ASP A 697 19.81 20.31 -26.09
N SER A 698 21.05 20.19 -26.57
CA SER A 698 22.27 20.74 -25.96
C SER A 698 22.42 22.23 -26.18
#